data_5d0441cd5d121ea7f1f00d9c83fe6f85
#
_entry.id   5d0441cd5d121ea7f1f00d9c83fe6f85
#
_cell.length_a   1.000
_cell.length_b   1.000
_cell.length_c   1.000
_cell.angle_alpha   90.00
_cell.angle_beta   90.00
_cell.angle_gamma   90.00
#
_symmetry.space_group_name_H-M   'P 1'
#
loop_
_entity.id
_entity.type
_entity.pdbx_description
1 polymer ?
#
loop_
_entity_poly.entity_id
_entity_poly.type
_entity_poly.pdbx_seq_one_letter_code
_entity_poly.pdbx_strand_id
1 'polypeptide(L)'
;MHQQPNNSACASCAACPASTLQRRGEHTEDARFTIALAGNPNTGKSTVFNALTGLKQHTGNWPGKTVGKAEGSFAYAGDVYTIVDLPGTYSLSSTSEDEEIARDFILFSRPDVTVVVADATRLERNMNLLLQVLQITDKAVLCVNLLDEARRNKIEIDLNGLSRRLGIPVVGASARSGKGIDTLLSTVRGVALGEIPCTPYRKSRLPERTEQAISTLEAEIQRLYPTVPNSRWVAYRLIEEDPSIISRFDKPELLDLARRVHIEIGENFHDQLTEAIYADAYRICSEVVVQAYASGRLPLDVRLDRILTSRLWGFPIMLLLLGGVFWLTIIGSNYPSSLLSNVLVGTLHPFLKTTLAGWGSPWWLTGFLIDGVYLSTVWVVSVMLPPMAIFFPLFTLLEDFGYLPRVAFNLDELFRRSGAHGKQALTMSMGFGCNAAGVVSTRIIDSDRERLIAIITNNFSLCNGRWPTQILLASLFIGAAVPTAYAGLASIGAVLTIVLLGIGVMFASSWVLSHTVLRGEVSTFHLELPPYRPPQFWRTLYTSVIDRTLIVLWRALVFSAPAGALIWLTCNVQIGGESIAAHLIRLLDTPGYFMGLNGVILLAYLLAIPANEVVIPTVLMLTTLIIGSAGGEAGVLREGGDAETFAILQSGGWTLMTGVCMMLFCLLHHPCSTTIYTIYKETHSIRWTLLSVLLPLGLGIITTVIVAGLWRFLS
;
A
#
# COMPACT_ATOMS: atom_id res chain seq x y z
N MET A 1 3.48 -33.57 -1.75
CA MET A 1 2.35 -34.49 -1.86
C MET A 1 1.29 -34.04 -0.85
N HIS A 2 0.38 -33.13 -1.25
CA HIS A 2 -0.79 -32.77 -0.45
C HIS A 2 -2.02 -33.28 -1.18
N GLN A 3 -2.69 -34.22 -0.54
CA GLN A 3 -3.97 -34.77 -0.97
C GLN A 3 -5.04 -33.67 -0.89
N GLN A 4 -5.66 -33.37 -2.00
CA GLN A 4 -6.91 -32.60 -2.05
C GLN A 4 -8.04 -33.42 -1.42
N PRO A 5 -8.96 -32.80 -0.65
CA PRO A 5 -10.15 -33.51 -0.18
C PRO A 5 -11.08 -33.82 -1.35
N ASN A 6 -11.52 -35.06 -1.40
CA ASN A 6 -12.41 -35.65 -2.41
C ASN A 6 -13.75 -34.90 -2.48
N ASN A 7 -13.99 -34.17 -3.55
CA ASN A 7 -15.23 -33.41 -3.85
C ASN A 7 -16.29 -34.27 -4.57
N SER A 8 -16.31 -35.60 -4.35
CA SER A 8 -17.26 -36.50 -5.05
C SER A 8 -18.69 -36.52 -4.50
N ALA A 9 -18.94 -35.85 -3.36
CA ALA A 9 -20.29 -35.86 -2.75
C ALA A 9 -21.25 -34.76 -3.26
N CYS A 10 -20.77 -33.71 -3.94
CA CYS A 10 -21.61 -32.61 -4.44
C CYS A 10 -22.10 -32.77 -5.89
N ALA A 11 -21.60 -33.75 -6.64
CA ALA A 11 -21.92 -33.92 -8.07
C ALA A 11 -23.30 -34.56 -8.37
N SER A 12 -23.99 -35.08 -7.35
CA SER A 12 -25.26 -35.82 -7.51
C SER A 12 -26.52 -35.10 -7.03
N CYS A 13 -26.42 -33.89 -6.49
CA CYS A 13 -27.58 -33.15 -6.00
C CYS A 13 -28.16 -32.21 -7.06
N ALA A 14 -29.26 -32.60 -7.68
CA ALA A 14 -29.96 -31.85 -8.74
C ALA A 14 -30.52 -30.47 -8.29
N ALA A 15 -30.51 -30.17 -7.01
CA ALA A 15 -31.08 -28.96 -6.43
C ALA A 15 -30.02 -27.96 -5.95
N CYS A 16 -28.69 -28.21 -6.15
CA CYS A 16 -27.64 -27.34 -5.70
C CYS A 16 -27.28 -26.32 -6.80
N PRO A 17 -27.30 -25.00 -6.53
CA PRO A 17 -26.87 -23.97 -7.50
C PRO A 17 -25.45 -24.19 -8.05
N ALA A 18 -24.57 -24.83 -7.27
CA ALA A 18 -23.23 -25.19 -7.68
C ALA A 18 -23.18 -26.26 -8.76
N SER A 19 -24.15 -27.19 -8.82
CA SER A 19 -24.20 -28.24 -9.84
C SER A 19 -24.61 -27.73 -11.23
N THR A 20 -25.41 -26.68 -11.28
CA THR A 20 -25.78 -25.98 -12.52
C THR A 20 -24.60 -25.20 -13.09
N LEU A 21 -23.70 -24.71 -12.22
CA LEU A 21 -22.48 -23.99 -12.59
C LEU A 21 -21.33 -24.92 -13.04
N GLN A 22 -21.25 -26.15 -12.51
CA GLN A 22 -20.19 -27.11 -12.88
C GLN A 22 -20.33 -27.67 -14.33
N ARG A 23 -21.50 -27.61 -14.93
CA ARG A 23 -21.71 -28.04 -16.34
C ARG A 23 -21.30 -26.97 -17.38
N ARG A 24 -20.82 -25.80 -16.96
CA ARG A 24 -20.57 -24.64 -17.84
C ARG A 24 -19.13 -24.47 -18.30
N GLY A 25 -18.27 -25.46 -18.20
CA GLY A 25 -16.85 -25.27 -18.36
C GLY A 25 -16.12 -26.16 -19.36
N GLU A 26 -16.57 -26.25 -20.60
CA GLU A 26 -15.77 -26.75 -21.72
C GLU A 26 -15.24 -25.56 -22.53
N HIS A 27 -13.94 -25.52 -22.80
CA HIS A 27 -13.32 -24.58 -23.72
C HIS A 27 -13.81 -24.84 -25.12
N THR A 28 -14.57 -23.91 -25.71
CA THR A 28 -14.89 -23.91 -27.13
C THR A 28 -14.39 -22.61 -27.75
N GLU A 29 -13.62 -22.74 -28.81
CA GLU A 29 -13.10 -21.61 -29.61
C GLU A 29 -14.22 -20.81 -30.33
N ASP A 30 -15.47 -21.27 -30.27
CA ASP A 30 -16.65 -20.68 -30.92
C ASP A 30 -17.59 -19.98 -29.92
N ALA A 31 -17.12 -18.89 -29.29
CA ALA A 31 -18.01 -18.04 -28.51
C ALA A 31 -18.91 -17.23 -29.44
N ARG A 32 -20.22 -17.35 -29.26
CA ARG A 32 -21.24 -16.65 -30.06
C ARG A 32 -21.41 -15.18 -29.65
N PHE A 33 -21.20 -14.87 -28.35
CA PHE A 33 -21.42 -13.54 -27.79
C PHE A 33 -20.28 -13.12 -26.90
N THR A 34 -19.89 -11.84 -26.99
CA THR A 34 -18.90 -11.20 -26.13
C THR A 34 -19.57 -10.23 -25.16
N ILE A 35 -19.27 -10.40 -23.87
CA ILE A 35 -19.77 -9.55 -22.79
C ILE A 35 -18.62 -8.74 -22.22
N ALA A 36 -18.76 -7.42 -22.14
CA ALA A 36 -17.87 -6.57 -21.36
C ALA A 36 -18.42 -6.39 -19.94
N LEU A 37 -17.61 -6.62 -18.93
CA LEU A 37 -17.97 -6.37 -17.54
C LEU A 37 -17.27 -5.11 -17.04
N ALA A 38 -18.01 -4.03 -16.90
CA ALA A 38 -17.54 -2.72 -16.41
C ALA A 38 -18.06 -2.44 -15.01
N GLY A 39 -17.45 -1.52 -14.30
CA GLY A 39 -17.92 -1.06 -12.97
C GLY A 39 -16.83 -0.40 -12.18
N ASN A 40 -17.23 0.42 -11.21
CA ASN A 40 -16.32 1.08 -10.31
C ASN A 40 -15.55 0.07 -9.46
N PRO A 41 -14.36 0.42 -8.95
CA PRO A 41 -13.68 -0.41 -7.94
C PRO A 41 -14.59 -0.71 -6.75
N ASN A 42 -14.45 -1.91 -6.18
CA ASN A 42 -15.19 -2.38 -4.99
C ASN A 42 -16.71 -2.57 -5.14
N THR A 43 -17.29 -2.52 -6.33
CA THR A 43 -18.71 -2.83 -6.58
C THR A 43 -19.03 -4.34 -6.54
N GLY A 44 -18.01 -5.17 -6.34
CA GLY A 44 -18.15 -6.61 -6.41
C GLY A 44 -18.10 -7.18 -7.84
N LYS A 45 -17.52 -6.44 -8.79
CA LYS A 45 -17.33 -6.80 -10.19
C LYS A 45 -16.69 -8.20 -10.34
N SER A 46 -15.55 -8.42 -9.69
CA SER A 46 -14.87 -9.73 -9.72
C SER A 46 -15.69 -10.85 -9.06
N THR A 47 -16.57 -10.53 -8.10
CA THR A 47 -17.49 -11.51 -7.53
C THR A 47 -18.56 -11.92 -8.54
N VAL A 48 -19.09 -10.96 -9.31
CA VAL A 48 -20.04 -11.23 -10.42
C VAL A 48 -19.34 -12.04 -11.52
N PHE A 49 -18.12 -11.67 -11.90
CA PHE A 49 -17.30 -12.39 -12.87
C PHE A 49 -17.09 -13.85 -12.46
N ASN A 50 -16.66 -14.09 -11.23
CA ASN A 50 -16.43 -15.42 -10.70
C ASN A 50 -17.73 -16.24 -10.58
N ALA A 51 -18.85 -15.60 -10.26
CA ALA A 51 -20.16 -16.25 -10.21
C ALA A 51 -20.64 -16.70 -11.60
N LEU A 52 -20.27 -15.96 -12.65
CA LEU A 52 -20.61 -16.29 -14.04
C LEU A 52 -19.70 -17.36 -14.64
N THR A 53 -18.37 -17.28 -14.37
CA THR A 53 -17.36 -18.15 -15.00
C THR A 53 -17.03 -19.41 -14.20
N GLY A 54 -17.51 -19.53 -12.94
CA GLY A 54 -17.20 -20.66 -12.06
C GLY A 54 -15.72 -20.75 -11.68
N LEU A 55 -15.02 -19.61 -11.52
CA LEU A 55 -13.59 -19.49 -11.21
C LEU A 55 -12.63 -19.96 -12.33
N LYS A 56 -13.15 -20.23 -13.53
CA LYS A 56 -12.33 -20.52 -14.71
C LYS A 56 -12.04 -19.22 -15.44
N GLN A 57 -10.83 -18.69 -15.24
CA GLN A 57 -10.40 -17.45 -15.89
C GLN A 57 -9.00 -17.61 -16.49
N HIS A 58 -8.81 -17.01 -17.65
CA HIS A 58 -7.50 -16.78 -18.24
C HIS A 58 -7.04 -15.38 -17.84
N THR A 59 -5.89 -15.30 -17.21
CA THR A 59 -5.27 -14.02 -16.84
C THR A 59 -4.10 -13.74 -17.76
N GLY A 60 -4.02 -12.54 -18.27
CA GLY A 60 -2.93 -12.02 -19.09
C GLY A 60 -2.80 -10.53 -18.91
N ASN A 61 -2.03 -9.87 -19.75
CA ASN A 61 -2.01 -8.40 -19.81
C ASN A 61 -2.71 -7.92 -21.08
N TRP A 62 -3.28 -6.72 -21.01
CA TRP A 62 -3.78 -6.07 -22.21
C TRP A 62 -2.65 -5.83 -23.21
N PRO A 63 -2.87 -6.02 -24.53
CA PRO A 63 -1.82 -5.86 -25.54
C PRO A 63 -1.14 -4.51 -25.45
N GLY A 64 0.18 -4.49 -25.23
CA GLY A 64 0.98 -3.27 -25.13
C GLY A 64 0.81 -2.46 -23.85
N LYS A 65 0.11 -3.01 -22.84
CA LYS A 65 -0.18 -2.34 -21.56
C LYS A 65 0.27 -3.20 -20.38
N THR A 66 0.48 -2.53 -19.23
CA THR A 66 0.87 -3.20 -17.97
C THR A 66 -0.31 -3.72 -17.15
N VAL A 67 -1.53 -3.37 -17.56
CA VAL A 67 -2.78 -3.71 -16.89
C VAL A 67 -3.17 -5.16 -17.12
N GLY A 68 -3.59 -5.85 -16.07
CA GLY A 68 -4.05 -7.24 -16.13
C GLY A 68 -5.39 -7.38 -16.86
N LYS A 69 -5.48 -8.35 -17.78
CA LYS A 69 -6.72 -8.77 -18.46
C LYS A 69 -7.21 -10.07 -17.81
N ALA A 70 -8.48 -10.12 -17.42
CA ALA A 70 -9.15 -11.36 -17.04
C ALA A 70 -10.28 -11.67 -18.04
N GLU A 71 -10.25 -12.87 -18.58
CA GLU A 71 -11.23 -13.36 -19.56
C GLU A 71 -11.73 -14.74 -19.14
N GLY A 72 -13.01 -14.98 -19.30
CA GLY A 72 -13.63 -16.26 -18.97
C GLY A 72 -14.72 -16.62 -19.94
N SER A 73 -15.03 -17.92 -20.03
CA SER A 73 -16.12 -18.42 -20.88
C SER A 73 -17.13 -19.20 -20.06
N PHE A 74 -18.39 -19.11 -20.44
CA PHE A 74 -19.47 -19.90 -19.86
C PHE A 74 -20.56 -20.21 -20.90
N ALA A 75 -21.29 -21.28 -20.67
CA ALA A 75 -22.44 -21.67 -21.50
C ALA A 75 -23.75 -21.37 -20.75
N TYR A 76 -24.71 -20.76 -21.44
CA TYR A 76 -26.04 -20.51 -20.91
C TYR A 76 -27.11 -20.67 -22.02
N ALA A 77 -28.15 -21.44 -21.74
CA ALA A 77 -29.29 -21.70 -22.65
C ALA A 77 -28.88 -22.15 -24.07
N GLY A 78 -27.80 -22.93 -24.18
CA GLY A 78 -27.31 -23.48 -25.47
C GLY A 78 -26.31 -22.56 -26.20
N ASP A 79 -26.11 -21.31 -25.77
CA ASP A 79 -25.16 -20.39 -26.36
C ASP A 79 -23.89 -20.30 -25.49
N VAL A 80 -22.73 -20.03 -26.12
CA VAL A 80 -21.45 -19.83 -25.45
C VAL A 80 -21.12 -18.33 -25.40
N TYR A 81 -20.73 -17.85 -24.22
CA TYR A 81 -20.41 -16.45 -23.94
C TYR A 81 -18.97 -16.32 -23.51
N THR A 82 -18.28 -15.35 -24.06
CA THR A 82 -16.99 -14.87 -23.54
C THR A 82 -17.25 -13.60 -22.74
N ILE A 83 -16.79 -13.56 -21.50
CA ILE A 83 -16.85 -12.38 -20.63
C ILE A 83 -15.46 -11.84 -20.42
N VAL A 84 -15.30 -10.54 -20.63
CA VAL A 84 -14.04 -9.80 -20.43
C VAL A 84 -14.22 -8.86 -19.25
N ASP A 85 -13.41 -9.05 -18.20
CA ASP A 85 -13.39 -8.17 -17.04
C ASP A 85 -12.55 -6.92 -17.35
N LEU A 86 -13.23 -5.78 -17.47
CA LEU A 86 -12.56 -4.50 -17.72
C LEU A 86 -11.94 -3.97 -16.41
N PRO A 87 -10.86 -3.18 -16.47
CA PRO A 87 -10.33 -2.51 -15.30
C PRO A 87 -11.41 -1.72 -14.56
N GLY A 88 -11.32 -1.67 -13.22
CA GLY A 88 -12.26 -0.90 -12.40
C GLY A 88 -11.98 0.58 -12.51
N THR A 89 -12.90 1.34 -13.10
CA THR A 89 -12.74 2.78 -13.37
C THR A 89 -13.87 3.59 -12.78
N TYR A 90 -13.63 4.88 -12.54
CA TYR A 90 -14.67 5.82 -12.08
C TYR A 90 -15.25 6.65 -13.21
N SER A 91 -14.52 6.78 -14.30
CA SER A 91 -14.92 7.50 -15.50
C SER A 91 -14.34 6.83 -16.74
N LEU A 92 -14.70 7.33 -17.92
CA LEU A 92 -14.11 6.95 -19.21
C LEU A 92 -13.43 8.14 -19.89
N SER A 93 -12.92 9.08 -19.09
CA SER A 93 -12.33 10.36 -19.55
C SER A 93 -10.87 10.25 -20.01
N SER A 94 -10.28 9.03 -20.04
CA SER A 94 -8.90 8.76 -20.48
C SER A 94 -7.78 9.49 -19.71
N THR A 95 -8.01 9.76 -18.44
CA THR A 95 -6.99 10.31 -17.53
C THR A 95 -6.05 9.25 -16.97
N SER A 96 -6.44 7.97 -17.05
CA SER A 96 -5.64 6.82 -16.63
C SER A 96 -5.61 5.72 -17.69
N GLU A 97 -4.58 4.84 -17.64
CA GLU A 97 -4.46 3.70 -18.54
C GLU A 97 -5.65 2.74 -18.43
N ASP A 98 -6.18 2.56 -17.23
CA ASP A 98 -7.37 1.74 -16.94
C ASP A 98 -8.63 2.29 -17.62
N GLU A 99 -8.83 3.60 -17.58
CA GLU A 99 -9.96 4.28 -18.22
C GLU A 99 -9.88 4.20 -19.73
N GLU A 100 -8.68 4.38 -20.29
CA GLU A 100 -8.43 4.25 -21.73
C GLU A 100 -8.75 2.85 -22.23
N ILE A 101 -8.29 1.80 -21.51
CA ILE A 101 -8.54 0.40 -21.86
C ILE A 101 -10.04 0.09 -21.82
N ALA A 102 -10.72 0.47 -20.75
CA ALA A 102 -12.15 0.22 -20.59
C ALA A 102 -12.97 0.90 -21.68
N ARG A 103 -12.68 2.16 -21.96
CA ARG A 103 -13.28 2.96 -23.00
C ARG A 103 -13.07 2.34 -24.40
N ASP A 104 -11.81 2.07 -24.73
CA ASP A 104 -11.43 1.56 -26.06
C ASP A 104 -12.03 0.19 -26.32
N PHE A 105 -12.12 -0.67 -25.31
CA PHE A 105 -12.77 -1.96 -25.47
C PHE A 105 -14.27 -1.82 -25.77
N ILE A 106 -15.00 -0.99 -25.03
CA ILE A 106 -16.44 -0.78 -25.24
C ILE A 106 -16.69 -0.16 -26.62
N LEU A 107 -15.88 0.82 -27.03
CA LEU A 107 -16.09 1.60 -28.25
C LEU A 107 -15.68 0.83 -29.51
N PHE A 108 -14.50 0.21 -29.50
CA PHE A 108 -13.90 -0.36 -30.72
C PHE A 108 -14.08 -1.87 -30.85
N SER A 109 -14.04 -2.62 -29.72
CA SER A 109 -14.29 -4.07 -29.75
C SER A 109 -15.77 -4.40 -29.88
N ARG A 110 -16.67 -3.43 -29.61
CA ARG A 110 -18.14 -3.54 -29.76
C ARG A 110 -18.70 -4.82 -29.15
N PRO A 111 -18.59 -5.04 -27.84
CA PRO A 111 -19.14 -6.22 -27.21
C PRO A 111 -20.66 -6.31 -27.46
N ASP A 112 -21.19 -7.54 -27.54
CA ASP A 112 -22.62 -7.76 -27.75
C ASP A 112 -23.47 -7.21 -26.61
N VAL A 113 -22.92 -7.21 -25.38
CA VAL A 113 -23.55 -6.60 -24.19
C VAL A 113 -22.48 -6.04 -23.27
N THR A 114 -22.70 -4.83 -22.77
CA THR A 114 -21.89 -4.26 -21.67
C THR A 114 -22.67 -4.35 -20.38
N VAL A 115 -22.20 -5.15 -19.42
CA VAL A 115 -22.79 -5.25 -18.08
C VAL A 115 -22.05 -4.28 -17.16
N VAL A 116 -22.76 -3.29 -16.64
CA VAL A 116 -22.19 -2.34 -15.66
C VAL A 116 -22.60 -2.77 -14.26
N VAL A 117 -21.63 -3.07 -13.40
CA VAL A 117 -21.87 -3.48 -12.01
C VAL A 117 -21.80 -2.24 -11.11
N ALA A 118 -22.90 -1.95 -10.43
CA ALA A 118 -23.03 -0.85 -9.49
C ALA A 118 -23.29 -1.34 -8.07
N ASP A 119 -22.78 -0.63 -7.07
CA ASP A 119 -23.02 -0.86 -5.65
C ASP A 119 -24.35 -0.23 -5.23
N ALA A 120 -25.30 -1.05 -4.79
CA ALA A 120 -26.61 -0.62 -4.30
C ALA A 120 -26.53 0.37 -3.12
N THR A 121 -25.47 0.31 -2.31
CA THR A 121 -25.30 1.19 -1.16
C THR A 121 -24.79 2.59 -1.54
N ARG A 122 -24.25 2.72 -2.76
CA ARG A 122 -23.63 3.94 -3.30
C ARG A 122 -24.02 4.17 -4.76
N LEU A 123 -25.27 3.93 -5.09
CA LEU A 123 -25.77 3.93 -6.46
C LEU A 123 -25.48 5.24 -7.20
N GLU A 124 -25.72 6.38 -6.57
CA GLU A 124 -25.50 7.72 -7.15
C GLU A 124 -24.09 7.88 -7.71
N ARG A 125 -23.10 7.49 -6.95
CA ARG A 125 -21.70 7.58 -7.38
C ARG A 125 -21.38 6.67 -8.56
N ASN A 126 -21.96 5.47 -8.57
CA ASN A 126 -21.76 4.50 -9.65
C ASN A 126 -22.49 4.88 -10.94
N MET A 127 -23.50 5.72 -10.83
CA MET A 127 -24.25 6.24 -11.97
C MET A 127 -23.40 7.09 -12.91
N ASN A 128 -22.35 7.75 -12.41
CA ASN A 128 -21.46 8.55 -13.26
C ASN A 128 -20.81 7.69 -14.37
N LEU A 129 -20.20 6.56 -13.99
CA LEU A 129 -19.62 5.63 -14.96
C LEU A 129 -20.70 5.04 -15.89
N LEU A 130 -21.84 4.64 -15.32
CA LEU A 130 -22.93 4.08 -16.12
C LEU A 130 -23.40 5.08 -17.19
N LEU A 131 -23.66 6.34 -16.83
CA LEU A 131 -24.13 7.35 -17.78
C LEU A 131 -23.09 7.57 -18.90
N GLN A 132 -21.79 7.52 -18.60
CA GLN A 132 -20.73 7.60 -19.62
C GLN A 132 -20.71 6.36 -20.52
N VAL A 133 -20.89 5.15 -19.98
CA VAL A 133 -21.03 3.93 -20.76
C VAL A 133 -22.22 4.02 -21.71
N LEU A 134 -23.37 4.52 -21.23
CA LEU A 134 -24.57 4.71 -22.05
C LEU A 134 -24.39 5.73 -23.20
N GLN A 135 -23.45 6.64 -23.05
CA GLN A 135 -23.08 7.55 -24.15
C GLN A 135 -22.28 6.80 -25.25
N ILE A 136 -21.67 5.67 -24.96
CA ILE A 136 -20.83 4.91 -25.91
C ILE A 136 -21.59 3.76 -26.55
N THR A 137 -22.39 3.00 -25.78
CA THR A 137 -23.06 1.79 -26.26
C THR A 137 -24.57 1.81 -26.13
N ASP A 138 -25.28 1.17 -27.08
CA ASP A 138 -26.72 0.97 -27.01
C ASP A 138 -27.11 -0.29 -26.25
N LYS A 139 -26.19 -1.27 -26.14
CA LYS A 139 -26.44 -2.58 -25.54
C LYS A 139 -25.81 -2.67 -24.14
N ALA A 140 -26.54 -2.17 -23.17
CA ALA A 140 -26.08 -2.17 -21.78
C ALA A 140 -27.10 -2.81 -20.84
N VAL A 141 -26.60 -3.45 -19.77
CA VAL A 141 -27.39 -3.98 -18.65
C VAL A 141 -26.77 -3.45 -17.36
N LEU A 142 -27.59 -2.87 -16.48
CA LEU A 142 -27.15 -2.47 -15.15
C LEU A 142 -27.37 -3.61 -14.16
N CYS A 143 -26.30 -4.08 -13.53
CA CYS A 143 -26.32 -5.01 -12.41
C CYS A 143 -26.15 -4.26 -11.10
N VAL A 144 -27.23 -4.03 -10.35
CA VAL A 144 -27.21 -3.42 -9.03
C VAL A 144 -26.87 -4.49 -8.00
N ASN A 145 -25.59 -4.60 -7.65
CA ASN A 145 -25.07 -5.60 -6.73
C ASN A 145 -25.11 -5.13 -5.26
N LEU A 146 -24.82 -6.03 -4.31
CA LEU A 146 -24.83 -5.75 -2.86
C LEU A 146 -26.22 -5.36 -2.32
N LEU A 147 -27.31 -5.84 -2.91
CA LEU A 147 -28.66 -5.56 -2.42
C LEU A 147 -28.92 -6.05 -0.99
N ASP A 148 -28.23 -7.10 -0.55
CA ASP A 148 -28.27 -7.57 0.82
C ASP A 148 -27.67 -6.55 1.80
N GLU A 149 -26.61 -5.85 1.42
CA GLU A 149 -26.03 -4.76 2.20
C GLU A 149 -26.93 -3.50 2.18
N ALA A 150 -27.51 -3.17 1.02
CA ALA A 150 -28.45 -2.06 0.90
C ALA A 150 -29.66 -2.26 1.82
N ARG A 151 -30.25 -3.47 1.83
CA ARG A 151 -31.37 -3.80 2.75
C ARG A 151 -31.00 -3.71 4.23
N ARG A 152 -29.79 -4.15 4.61
CA ARG A 152 -29.28 -3.96 6.00
C ARG A 152 -29.18 -2.48 6.37
N ASN A 153 -28.81 -1.65 5.40
CA ASN A 153 -28.69 -0.20 5.57
C ASN A 153 -30.03 0.53 5.37
N LYS A 154 -31.15 -0.21 5.23
CA LYS A 154 -32.50 0.34 5.00
C LYS A 154 -32.59 1.22 3.76
N ILE A 155 -31.86 0.85 2.71
CA ILE A 155 -31.90 1.47 1.39
C ILE A 155 -32.79 0.60 0.53
N GLU A 156 -33.88 1.18 0.02
CA GLU A 156 -34.77 0.57 -0.96
C GLU A 156 -34.58 1.24 -2.32
N ILE A 157 -34.46 0.45 -3.37
CA ILE A 157 -34.22 0.94 -4.73
C ILE A 157 -35.37 0.42 -5.63
N ASP A 158 -36.07 1.35 -6.28
CA ASP A 158 -37.02 0.99 -7.34
C ASP A 158 -36.27 0.65 -8.62
N LEU A 159 -35.93 -0.64 -8.78
CA LEU A 159 -35.23 -1.16 -9.96
C LEU A 159 -36.03 -0.97 -11.26
N ASN A 160 -37.36 -1.06 -11.20
CA ASN A 160 -38.23 -0.85 -12.35
C ASN A 160 -38.29 0.62 -12.76
N GLY A 161 -38.39 1.51 -11.79
CA GLY A 161 -38.29 2.96 -12.00
C GLY A 161 -36.93 3.36 -12.60
N LEU A 162 -35.85 2.79 -12.07
CA LEU A 162 -34.51 3.00 -12.57
C LEU A 162 -34.36 2.53 -14.04
N SER A 163 -34.87 1.33 -14.36
CA SER A 163 -34.85 0.79 -15.73
C SER A 163 -35.60 1.70 -16.72
N ARG A 164 -36.78 2.19 -16.35
CA ARG A 164 -37.55 3.11 -17.19
C ARG A 164 -36.86 4.43 -17.44
N ARG A 165 -36.13 4.97 -16.44
CA ARG A 165 -35.41 6.25 -16.58
C ARG A 165 -34.13 6.12 -17.38
N LEU A 166 -33.40 5.03 -17.19
CA LEU A 166 -32.16 4.74 -17.91
C LEU A 166 -32.41 4.23 -19.35
N GLY A 167 -33.58 3.68 -19.62
CA GLY A 167 -33.91 3.06 -20.91
C GLY A 167 -33.15 1.76 -21.17
N ILE A 168 -32.63 1.11 -20.13
CA ILE A 168 -31.91 -0.16 -20.19
C ILE A 168 -32.41 -1.11 -19.10
N PRO A 169 -32.26 -2.43 -19.27
CA PRO A 169 -32.58 -3.40 -18.24
C PRO A 169 -31.75 -3.20 -16.99
N VAL A 170 -32.40 -3.32 -15.82
CA VAL A 170 -31.75 -3.23 -14.51
C VAL A 170 -32.04 -4.49 -13.73
N VAL A 171 -31.00 -5.18 -13.28
CA VAL A 171 -31.10 -6.43 -12.52
C VAL A 171 -30.48 -6.23 -11.14
N GLY A 172 -31.23 -6.56 -10.11
CA GLY A 172 -30.73 -6.54 -8.74
C GLY A 172 -30.05 -7.87 -8.38
N ALA A 173 -28.86 -7.79 -7.80
CA ALA A 173 -28.06 -8.96 -7.45
C ALA A 173 -27.44 -8.86 -6.05
N SER A 174 -27.13 -10.05 -5.50
CA SER A 174 -26.23 -10.25 -4.37
C SER A 174 -25.27 -11.37 -4.76
N ALA A 175 -24.26 -11.01 -5.55
CA ALA A 175 -23.39 -11.97 -6.27
C ALA A 175 -22.72 -12.99 -5.32
N ARG A 176 -22.37 -12.58 -4.10
CA ARG A 176 -21.78 -13.46 -3.08
C ARG A 176 -22.69 -14.63 -2.68
N SER A 177 -24.01 -14.41 -2.69
CA SER A 177 -25.02 -15.43 -2.36
C SER A 177 -25.65 -16.08 -3.59
N GLY A 178 -25.23 -15.71 -4.81
CA GLY A 178 -25.76 -16.19 -6.08
C GLY A 178 -27.14 -15.65 -6.45
N LYS A 179 -27.76 -14.80 -5.62
CA LYS A 179 -29.09 -14.26 -5.88
C LYS A 179 -29.04 -13.25 -7.02
N GLY A 180 -29.97 -13.38 -7.97
CA GLY A 180 -30.09 -12.47 -9.13
C GLY A 180 -29.17 -12.80 -10.31
N ILE A 181 -28.25 -13.77 -10.18
CA ILE A 181 -27.30 -14.13 -11.24
C ILE A 181 -28.04 -14.78 -12.44
N ASP A 182 -29.00 -15.67 -12.20
CA ASP A 182 -29.78 -16.28 -13.27
C ASP A 182 -30.65 -15.25 -14.02
N THR A 183 -31.22 -14.29 -13.29
CA THR A 183 -31.95 -13.15 -13.88
C THR A 183 -30.99 -12.27 -14.71
N LEU A 184 -29.77 -12.04 -14.25
CA LEU A 184 -28.77 -11.31 -15.00
C LEU A 184 -28.43 -12.02 -16.30
N LEU A 185 -28.21 -13.35 -16.27
CA LEU A 185 -27.90 -14.16 -17.45
C LEU A 185 -29.03 -14.15 -18.48
N SER A 186 -30.30 -14.33 -18.04
CA SER A 186 -31.45 -14.27 -18.93
C SER A 186 -31.63 -12.88 -19.58
N THR A 187 -31.38 -11.83 -18.81
CA THR A 187 -31.48 -10.45 -19.31
C THR A 187 -30.35 -10.15 -20.31
N VAL A 188 -29.09 -10.54 -19.99
CA VAL A 188 -27.95 -10.40 -20.91
C VAL A 188 -28.20 -11.12 -22.22
N ARG A 189 -28.75 -12.36 -22.17
CA ARG A 189 -29.13 -13.09 -23.37
C ARG A 189 -30.21 -12.36 -24.19
N GLY A 190 -31.24 -11.84 -23.54
CA GLY A 190 -32.32 -11.10 -24.24
C GLY A 190 -31.79 -9.82 -24.93
N VAL A 191 -30.82 -9.11 -24.31
CA VAL A 191 -30.18 -7.95 -24.94
C VAL A 191 -29.24 -8.37 -26.07
N ALA A 192 -28.46 -9.44 -25.91
CA ALA A 192 -27.56 -9.94 -26.95
C ALA A 192 -28.32 -10.38 -28.21
N LEU A 193 -29.46 -11.05 -28.04
CA LEU A 193 -30.33 -11.48 -29.15
C LEU A 193 -31.19 -10.34 -29.72
N GLY A 194 -31.23 -9.17 -29.08
CA GLY A 194 -32.10 -8.06 -29.48
C GLY A 194 -33.58 -8.22 -29.10
N GLU A 195 -33.91 -9.23 -28.25
CA GLU A 195 -35.26 -9.46 -27.74
C GLU A 195 -35.72 -8.37 -26.76
N ILE A 196 -34.76 -7.78 -26.06
CA ILE A 196 -34.97 -6.68 -25.12
C ILE A 196 -34.42 -5.37 -25.75
N PRO A 197 -35.29 -4.45 -26.18
CA PRO A 197 -34.85 -3.20 -26.77
C PRO A 197 -34.24 -2.28 -25.70
N CYS A 198 -33.12 -1.66 -26.03
CA CYS A 198 -32.48 -0.66 -25.19
C CYS A 198 -32.57 0.70 -25.87
N THR A 199 -33.04 1.70 -25.12
CA THR A 199 -33.08 3.11 -25.55
C THR A 199 -32.36 3.97 -24.50
N PRO A 200 -31.00 3.92 -24.47
CA PRO A 200 -30.24 4.50 -23.38
C PRO A 200 -30.47 5.99 -23.19
N TYR A 201 -30.54 6.42 -21.92
CA TYR A 201 -30.59 7.83 -21.54
C TYR A 201 -29.28 8.52 -21.92
N ARG A 202 -29.35 9.53 -22.80
CA ARG A 202 -28.19 10.29 -23.32
C ARG A 202 -28.36 11.81 -23.22
N LYS A 203 -29.36 12.28 -22.52
CA LYS A 203 -29.69 13.71 -22.44
C LYS A 203 -28.98 14.37 -21.25
N SER A 204 -27.71 14.75 -21.41
CA SER A 204 -27.06 15.66 -20.47
C SER A 204 -27.50 17.09 -20.75
N ARG A 205 -27.89 17.85 -19.73
CA ARG A 205 -28.33 19.24 -19.88
C ARG A 205 -27.09 20.14 -19.92
N LEU A 206 -26.61 20.42 -21.11
CA LEU A 206 -25.54 21.38 -21.35
C LEU A 206 -26.16 22.75 -21.68
N PRO A 207 -25.42 23.87 -21.53
CA PRO A 207 -25.82 25.17 -21.99
C PRO A 207 -26.22 25.13 -23.48
N GLU A 208 -27.26 25.87 -23.84
CA GLU A 208 -27.86 25.84 -25.19
C GLU A 208 -26.82 26.13 -26.29
N ARG A 209 -25.91 27.08 -26.05
CA ARG A 209 -24.83 27.43 -26.97
C ARG A 209 -23.87 26.26 -27.20
N THR A 210 -23.47 25.57 -26.11
CA THR A 210 -22.63 24.38 -26.13
C THR A 210 -23.32 23.23 -26.87
N GLU A 211 -24.62 23.06 -26.66
CA GLU A 211 -25.44 22.04 -27.30
C GLU A 211 -25.51 22.24 -28.84
N GLN A 212 -25.69 23.48 -29.29
CA GLN A 212 -25.71 23.81 -30.71
C GLN A 212 -24.35 23.54 -31.37
N ALA A 213 -23.26 23.90 -30.73
CA ALA A 213 -21.92 23.68 -31.23
C ALA A 213 -21.59 22.18 -31.34
N ILE A 214 -21.98 21.38 -30.34
CA ILE A 214 -21.86 19.92 -30.36
C ILE A 214 -22.68 19.30 -31.51
N SER A 215 -23.93 19.73 -31.68
CA SER A 215 -24.82 19.23 -32.73
C SER A 215 -24.26 19.49 -34.12
N THR A 216 -23.61 20.63 -34.32
CA THR A 216 -22.93 20.98 -35.58
C THR A 216 -21.76 20.04 -35.87
N LEU A 217 -20.93 19.76 -34.87
CA LEU A 217 -19.79 18.84 -34.98
C LEU A 217 -20.27 17.39 -35.17
N GLU A 218 -21.32 16.98 -34.46
CA GLU A 218 -21.96 15.66 -34.59
C GLU A 218 -22.47 15.40 -36.00
N ALA A 219 -23.16 16.38 -36.60
CA ALA A 219 -23.66 16.27 -37.98
C ALA A 219 -22.50 16.08 -38.98
N GLU A 220 -21.39 16.79 -38.78
CA GLU A 220 -20.22 16.69 -39.65
C GLU A 220 -19.51 15.34 -39.48
N ILE A 221 -19.39 14.81 -38.26
CA ILE A 221 -18.88 13.45 -38.01
C ILE A 221 -19.73 12.42 -38.74
N GLN A 222 -21.05 12.49 -38.62
CA GLN A 222 -21.96 11.57 -39.32
C GLN A 222 -21.82 11.65 -40.83
N ARG A 223 -21.62 12.87 -41.39
CA ARG A 223 -21.40 13.08 -42.81
C ARG A 223 -20.10 12.44 -43.32
N LEU A 224 -19.01 12.64 -42.58
CA LEU A 224 -17.67 12.23 -43.00
C LEU A 224 -17.35 10.76 -42.68
N TYR A 225 -17.93 10.25 -41.59
CA TYR A 225 -17.70 8.91 -41.05
C TYR A 225 -19.02 8.22 -40.62
N PRO A 226 -19.87 7.79 -41.58
CA PRO A 226 -21.19 7.24 -41.29
C PRO A 226 -21.17 5.95 -40.43
N THR A 227 -20.04 5.27 -40.39
CA THR A 227 -19.86 3.99 -39.64
C THR A 227 -19.40 4.16 -38.21
N VAL A 228 -19.09 5.41 -37.79
CA VAL A 228 -18.65 5.67 -36.41
C VAL A 228 -19.83 5.51 -35.46
N PRO A 229 -19.74 4.65 -34.45
CA PRO A 229 -20.74 4.55 -33.41
C PRO A 229 -20.71 5.83 -32.55
N ASN A 230 -21.89 6.33 -32.19
CA ASN A 230 -22.06 7.45 -31.27
C ASN A 230 -21.22 8.71 -31.62
N SER A 231 -21.55 9.29 -32.76
CA SER A 231 -20.97 10.57 -33.24
C SER A 231 -20.94 11.65 -32.20
N ARG A 232 -21.95 11.76 -31.34
CA ARG A 232 -22.03 12.73 -30.26
C ARG A 232 -20.92 12.54 -29.20
N TRP A 233 -20.64 11.31 -28.79
CA TRP A 233 -19.55 11.03 -27.86
C TRP A 233 -18.19 11.35 -28.47
N VAL A 234 -18.01 11.01 -29.76
CA VAL A 234 -16.80 11.39 -30.51
C VAL A 234 -16.63 12.90 -30.57
N ALA A 235 -17.73 13.67 -30.78
CA ALA A 235 -17.69 15.11 -30.74
C ALA A 235 -17.19 15.62 -29.38
N TYR A 236 -17.65 15.08 -28.26
CA TYR A 236 -17.13 15.45 -26.95
C TYR A 236 -15.63 15.28 -26.83
N ARG A 237 -15.09 14.10 -27.27
CA ARG A 237 -13.65 13.82 -27.20
C ARG A 237 -12.80 14.68 -28.15
N LEU A 238 -13.32 15.02 -29.31
CA LEU A 238 -12.66 15.94 -30.23
C LEU A 238 -12.62 17.38 -29.68
N ILE A 239 -13.68 17.83 -28.99
CA ILE A 239 -13.72 19.13 -28.30
C ILE A 239 -12.72 19.16 -27.12
N GLU A 240 -12.55 18.05 -26.40
CA GLU A 240 -11.56 17.91 -25.31
C GLU A 240 -10.12 17.70 -25.82
N GLU A 241 -9.91 17.70 -27.14
CA GLU A 241 -8.60 17.47 -27.75
C GLU A 241 -7.93 16.14 -27.35
N ASP A 242 -8.73 15.07 -27.10
CA ASP A 242 -8.22 13.74 -26.72
C ASP A 242 -7.27 13.19 -27.83
N PRO A 243 -5.94 13.05 -27.55
CA PRO A 243 -4.97 12.65 -28.57
C PRO A 243 -5.25 11.25 -29.12
N SER A 244 -5.79 10.36 -28.32
CA SER A 244 -6.08 8.97 -28.69
C SER A 244 -7.23 8.87 -29.70
N ILE A 245 -8.16 9.82 -29.66
CA ILE A 245 -9.29 9.91 -30.58
C ILE A 245 -8.90 10.72 -31.83
N ILE A 246 -8.23 11.86 -31.63
CA ILE A 246 -7.74 12.70 -32.75
C ILE A 246 -6.89 11.89 -33.71
N SER A 247 -6.00 11.04 -33.22
CA SER A 247 -5.11 10.21 -34.04
C SER A 247 -5.82 9.21 -34.96
N ARG A 248 -7.13 8.96 -34.72
CA ARG A 248 -7.95 8.03 -35.51
C ARG A 248 -8.74 8.69 -36.64
N PHE A 249 -8.73 10.01 -36.69
CA PHE A 249 -9.41 10.79 -37.72
C PHE A 249 -8.40 11.54 -38.58
N ASP A 250 -8.45 11.29 -39.90
CA ASP A 250 -7.46 11.77 -40.88
C ASP A 250 -7.92 13.00 -41.68
N LYS A 251 -9.19 13.37 -41.57
CA LYS A 251 -9.76 14.50 -42.34
C LYS A 251 -9.50 15.85 -41.67
N PRO A 252 -8.71 16.74 -42.25
CA PRO A 252 -8.37 18.04 -41.68
C PRO A 252 -9.61 18.92 -41.44
N GLU A 253 -10.63 18.82 -42.31
CA GLU A 253 -11.89 19.59 -42.21
C GLU A 253 -12.58 19.39 -40.87
N LEU A 254 -12.65 18.11 -40.41
CA LEU A 254 -13.24 17.75 -39.12
C LEU A 254 -12.43 18.28 -37.94
N LEU A 255 -11.10 18.13 -38.00
CA LEU A 255 -10.21 18.57 -36.93
C LEU A 255 -10.18 20.10 -36.80
N ASP A 256 -10.25 20.83 -37.93
CA ASP A 256 -10.33 22.29 -37.92
C ASP A 256 -11.71 22.77 -37.37
N LEU A 257 -12.78 22.06 -37.67
CA LEU A 257 -14.10 22.35 -37.08
C LEU A 257 -14.08 22.09 -35.55
N ALA A 258 -13.50 20.95 -35.13
CA ALA A 258 -13.39 20.62 -33.71
C ALA A 258 -12.60 21.67 -32.94
N ARG A 259 -11.47 22.16 -33.47
CA ARG A 259 -10.70 23.27 -32.87
C ARG A 259 -11.49 24.57 -32.77
N ARG A 260 -12.26 24.93 -33.81
CA ARG A 260 -13.12 26.13 -33.76
C ARG A 260 -14.17 25.99 -32.68
N VAL A 261 -14.80 24.83 -32.57
CA VAL A 261 -15.78 24.52 -31.53
C VAL A 261 -15.15 24.56 -30.14
N HIS A 262 -13.94 24.00 -29.96
CA HIS A 262 -13.19 24.06 -28.72
C HIS A 262 -12.93 25.52 -28.29
N ILE A 263 -12.47 26.39 -29.22
CA ILE A 263 -12.24 27.82 -28.95
C ILE A 263 -13.55 28.54 -28.60
N GLU A 264 -14.66 28.19 -29.24
CA GLU A 264 -15.97 28.80 -29.01
C GLU A 264 -16.53 28.44 -27.62
N ILE A 265 -16.39 27.18 -27.18
CA ILE A 265 -16.89 26.68 -25.90
C ILE A 265 -15.96 27.07 -24.75
N GLY A 266 -14.64 27.10 -25.01
CA GLY A 266 -13.59 27.38 -24.02
C GLY A 266 -13.09 26.14 -23.26
N GLU A 267 -12.01 26.33 -22.49
CA GLU A 267 -11.30 25.27 -21.76
C GLU A 267 -12.14 24.55 -20.68
N ASN A 268 -13.27 25.13 -20.25
CA ASN A 268 -14.12 24.59 -19.18
C ASN A 268 -15.13 23.53 -19.66
N PHE A 269 -15.03 23.02 -20.90
CA PHE A 269 -15.99 22.04 -21.42
C PHE A 269 -16.02 20.75 -20.63
N HIS A 270 -14.85 20.25 -20.27
CA HIS A 270 -14.74 19.03 -19.44
C HIS A 270 -15.50 19.17 -18.11
N ASP A 271 -15.33 20.30 -17.42
CA ASP A 271 -16.01 20.56 -16.15
C ASP A 271 -17.52 20.66 -16.33
N GLN A 272 -17.99 21.35 -17.39
CA GLN A 272 -19.42 21.47 -17.70
C GLN A 272 -20.06 20.10 -17.99
N LEU A 273 -19.38 19.24 -18.77
CA LEU A 273 -19.87 17.91 -19.10
C LEU A 273 -19.92 17.02 -17.85
N THR A 274 -18.88 17.08 -17.04
CA THR A 274 -18.78 16.34 -15.80
C THR A 274 -19.85 16.76 -14.81
N GLU A 275 -20.06 18.05 -14.60
CA GLU A 275 -21.10 18.59 -13.73
C GLU A 275 -22.50 18.19 -14.21
N ALA A 276 -22.75 18.21 -15.52
CA ALA A 276 -24.04 17.80 -16.10
C ALA A 276 -24.31 16.30 -15.85
N ILE A 277 -23.30 15.44 -15.99
CA ILE A 277 -23.41 13.98 -15.70
C ILE A 277 -23.71 13.74 -14.23
N TYR A 278 -23.00 14.43 -13.30
CA TYR A 278 -23.27 14.32 -11.86
C TYR A 278 -24.66 14.82 -11.47
N ALA A 279 -25.13 15.92 -12.08
CA ALA A 279 -26.47 16.45 -11.84
C ALA A 279 -27.56 15.46 -12.31
N ASP A 280 -27.35 14.80 -13.46
CA ASP A 280 -28.26 13.76 -13.95
C ASP A 280 -28.23 12.51 -13.05
N ALA A 281 -27.07 12.06 -12.61
CA ALA A 281 -26.92 10.95 -11.67
C ALA A 281 -27.68 11.22 -10.36
N TYR A 282 -27.49 12.39 -9.77
CA TYR A 282 -28.21 12.82 -8.57
C TYR A 282 -29.72 12.84 -8.79
N ARG A 283 -30.21 13.45 -9.89
CA ARG A 283 -31.63 13.54 -10.21
C ARG A 283 -32.26 12.17 -10.37
N ILE A 284 -31.63 11.27 -11.13
CA ILE A 284 -32.14 9.91 -11.36
C ILE A 284 -32.18 9.14 -10.02
N CYS A 285 -31.12 9.19 -9.24
CA CYS A 285 -31.04 8.47 -7.97
C CYS A 285 -32.00 9.02 -6.90
N SER A 286 -32.15 10.35 -6.81
CA SER A 286 -33.06 10.97 -5.83
C SER A 286 -34.53 10.56 -6.00
N GLU A 287 -34.94 10.13 -7.18
CA GLU A 287 -36.30 9.73 -7.49
C GLU A 287 -36.54 8.20 -7.32
N VAL A 288 -35.50 7.38 -7.32
CA VAL A 288 -35.61 5.91 -7.27
C VAL A 288 -35.03 5.28 -6.01
N VAL A 289 -34.21 6.02 -5.26
CA VAL A 289 -33.60 5.53 -4.01
C VAL A 289 -34.34 6.12 -2.82
N VAL A 290 -34.99 5.28 -2.06
CA VAL A 290 -35.64 5.67 -0.79
C VAL A 290 -34.76 5.18 0.36
N GLN A 291 -34.18 6.13 1.09
CA GLN A 291 -33.51 5.84 2.36
C GLN A 291 -34.49 6.04 3.50
N ALA A 292 -34.99 4.94 4.07
CA ALA A 292 -35.83 4.98 5.25
C ALA A 292 -34.98 5.29 6.49
N TYR A 293 -34.59 6.54 6.67
CA TYR A 293 -34.05 7.01 7.96
C TYR A 293 -35.16 6.99 9.00
N ALA A 294 -35.36 5.83 9.62
CA ALA A 294 -36.21 5.74 10.80
C ALA A 294 -35.59 6.60 11.90
N SER A 295 -36.29 7.67 12.27
CA SER A 295 -36.08 8.48 13.49
C SER A 295 -34.67 9.03 13.72
N GLY A 296 -34.32 10.18 13.16
CA GLY A 296 -33.38 11.16 13.74
C GLY A 296 -32.00 10.72 14.24
N ARG A 297 -31.68 9.45 14.26
CA ARG A 297 -30.37 8.91 14.70
C ARG A 297 -29.55 8.49 13.50
N LEU A 298 -28.49 9.25 13.24
CA LEU A 298 -27.46 8.86 12.25
C LEU A 298 -26.94 7.45 12.56
N PRO A 299 -26.73 6.59 11.55
CA PRO A 299 -26.06 5.30 11.73
C PRO A 299 -24.75 5.47 12.47
N LEU A 300 -24.35 4.45 13.25
CA LEU A 300 -23.11 4.48 14.02
C LEU A 300 -21.89 4.77 13.14
N ASP A 301 -21.87 4.20 11.93
CA ASP A 301 -20.80 4.38 10.96
C ASP A 301 -20.63 5.86 10.56
N VAL A 302 -21.73 6.55 10.27
CA VAL A 302 -21.72 7.98 9.91
C VAL A 302 -21.28 8.85 11.10
N ARG A 303 -21.67 8.47 12.34
CA ARG A 303 -21.22 9.18 13.54
C ARG A 303 -19.73 8.99 13.78
N LEU A 304 -19.25 7.75 13.65
CA LEU A 304 -17.82 7.44 13.75
C LEU A 304 -17.03 8.18 12.69
N ASP A 305 -17.47 8.16 11.42
CA ASP A 305 -16.80 8.88 10.35
C ASP A 305 -16.73 10.39 10.61
N ARG A 306 -17.83 11.00 11.08
CA ARG A 306 -17.83 12.44 11.43
C ARG A 306 -16.78 12.78 12.49
N ILE A 307 -16.53 11.89 13.46
CA ILE A 307 -15.52 12.10 14.50
C ILE A 307 -14.11 11.79 13.96
N LEU A 308 -13.93 10.64 13.32
CA LEU A 308 -12.62 10.16 12.86
C LEU A 308 -12.07 10.94 11.66
N THR A 309 -12.93 11.54 10.83
CA THR A 309 -12.52 12.41 9.71
C THR A 309 -12.58 13.90 10.04
N SER A 310 -12.89 14.25 11.30
CA SER A 310 -12.93 15.64 11.76
C SER A 310 -11.52 16.24 11.80
N ARG A 311 -11.37 17.47 11.32
CA ARG A 311 -10.09 18.22 11.42
C ARG A 311 -9.64 18.43 12.85
N LEU A 312 -10.56 18.52 13.83
CA LEU A 312 -10.26 18.77 15.24
C LEU A 312 -9.96 17.46 15.99
N TRP A 313 -10.80 16.43 15.83
CA TRP A 313 -10.73 15.19 16.60
C TRP A 313 -10.00 14.05 15.86
N GLY A 314 -9.94 14.08 14.53
CA GLY A 314 -9.31 13.04 13.74
C GLY A 314 -7.83 12.85 14.06
N PHE A 315 -7.06 13.96 14.14
CA PHE A 315 -5.62 13.91 14.46
C PHE A 315 -5.31 13.42 15.89
N PRO A 316 -5.96 13.93 16.95
CA PRO A 316 -5.75 13.41 18.31
C PRO A 316 -6.08 11.93 18.45
N ILE A 317 -7.19 11.48 17.88
CA ILE A 317 -7.58 10.07 17.91
C ILE A 317 -6.57 9.19 17.14
N MET A 318 -6.12 9.66 15.99
CA MET A 318 -5.08 8.98 15.19
C MET A 318 -3.79 8.80 16.00
N LEU A 319 -3.30 9.85 16.65
CA LEU A 319 -2.11 9.79 17.49
C LEU A 319 -2.30 8.88 18.71
N LEU A 320 -3.47 8.92 19.33
CA LEU A 320 -3.78 8.08 20.47
C LEU A 320 -3.84 6.60 20.08
N LEU A 321 -4.50 6.25 18.98
CA LEU A 321 -4.57 4.86 18.51
C LEU A 321 -3.20 4.35 18.06
N LEU A 322 -2.47 5.14 17.29
CA LEU A 322 -1.11 4.78 16.86
C LEU A 322 -0.18 4.63 18.05
N GLY A 323 -0.21 5.59 18.99
CA GLY A 323 0.53 5.52 20.25
C GLY A 323 0.14 4.30 21.10
N GLY A 324 -1.14 3.95 21.16
CA GLY A 324 -1.65 2.76 21.83
C GLY A 324 -1.13 1.45 21.22
N VAL A 325 -1.08 1.36 19.88
CA VAL A 325 -0.50 0.20 19.18
C VAL A 325 0.98 0.07 19.49
N PHE A 326 1.74 1.17 19.44
CA PHE A 326 3.16 1.14 19.77
C PHE A 326 3.43 0.83 21.23
N TRP A 327 2.67 1.44 22.14
CA TRP A 327 2.77 1.17 23.58
C TRP A 327 2.53 -0.31 23.86
N LEU A 328 1.45 -0.89 23.32
CA LEU A 328 1.14 -2.31 23.47
C LEU A 328 2.20 -3.21 22.84
N THR A 329 2.75 -2.81 21.68
CA THR A 329 3.82 -3.54 21.01
C THR A 329 5.09 -3.57 21.84
N ILE A 330 5.54 -2.42 22.36
CA ILE A 330 6.78 -2.30 23.11
C ILE A 330 6.65 -2.99 24.47
N ILE A 331 5.64 -2.64 25.27
CA ILE A 331 5.48 -3.22 26.61
C ILE A 331 5.05 -4.69 26.54
N GLY A 332 4.13 -5.02 25.62
CA GLY A 332 3.66 -6.41 25.45
C GLY A 332 4.72 -7.37 24.95
N SER A 333 5.73 -6.88 24.24
CA SER A 333 6.85 -7.72 23.75
C SER A 333 7.94 -7.94 24.79
N ASN A 334 8.08 -7.10 25.82
CA ASN A 334 9.18 -7.17 26.78
C ASN A 334 9.26 -8.54 27.47
N TYR A 335 8.14 -9.05 27.98
CA TYR A 335 8.14 -10.35 28.66
C TYR A 335 8.45 -11.52 27.71
N PRO A 336 7.79 -11.68 26.54
CA PRO A 336 8.17 -12.73 25.58
C PRO A 336 9.59 -12.60 25.06
N SER A 337 10.10 -11.37 24.83
CA SER A 337 11.48 -11.15 24.39
C SER A 337 12.51 -11.56 25.44
N SER A 338 12.28 -11.18 26.72
CA SER A 338 13.17 -11.58 27.80
C SER A 338 13.14 -13.08 28.06
N LEU A 339 11.96 -13.74 27.96
CA LEU A 339 11.84 -15.18 28.08
C LEU A 339 12.63 -15.87 26.95
N LEU A 340 12.48 -15.42 25.72
CA LEU A 340 13.14 -15.98 24.56
C LEU A 340 14.65 -15.76 24.61
N SER A 341 15.11 -14.58 25.05
CA SER A 341 16.51 -14.27 25.30
C SER A 341 17.10 -15.16 26.39
N ASN A 342 16.42 -15.34 27.54
CA ASN A 342 16.90 -16.21 28.62
C ASN A 342 17.05 -17.67 28.18
N VAL A 343 16.13 -18.17 27.35
CA VAL A 343 16.22 -19.54 26.82
C VAL A 343 17.32 -19.68 25.79
N LEU A 344 17.31 -18.82 24.76
CA LEU A 344 18.19 -18.94 23.60
C LEU A 344 19.62 -18.44 23.89
N VAL A 345 19.76 -17.30 24.56
CA VAL A 345 21.04 -16.69 24.88
C VAL A 345 21.53 -17.14 26.26
N GLY A 346 20.67 -17.11 27.30
CA GLY A 346 21.08 -17.42 28.66
C GLY A 346 21.31 -18.92 28.92
N THR A 347 20.56 -19.81 28.25
CA THR A 347 20.63 -21.27 28.52
C THR A 347 21.24 -22.03 27.34
N LEU A 348 20.72 -21.86 26.13
CA LEU A 348 21.14 -22.70 24.99
C LEU A 348 22.52 -22.32 24.44
N HIS A 349 22.86 -21.02 24.42
CA HIS A 349 24.21 -20.58 23.98
C HIS A 349 25.35 -21.16 24.82
N PRO A 350 25.35 -21.05 26.19
CA PRO A 350 26.37 -21.68 27.02
C PRO A 350 26.39 -23.19 26.89
N PHE A 351 25.22 -23.85 26.79
CA PHE A 351 25.10 -25.31 26.61
C PHE A 351 25.76 -25.75 25.29
N LEU A 352 25.49 -25.08 24.17
CA LEU A 352 26.11 -25.39 22.87
C LEU A 352 27.63 -25.18 22.92
N LYS A 353 28.08 -24.06 23.55
CA LYS A 353 29.50 -23.73 23.68
C LYS A 353 30.25 -24.79 24.47
N THR A 354 29.70 -25.21 25.62
CA THR A 354 30.30 -26.28 26.45
C THR A 354 30.28 -27.65 25.76
N THR A 355 29.21 -27.98 25.05
CA THR A 355 29.05 -29.23 24.32
C THR A 355 30.06 -29.36 23.19
N LEU A 356 30.21 -28.32 22.35
CA LEU A 356 31.21 -28.31 21.28
C LEU A 356 32.65 -28.37 21.83
N ALA A 357 32.92 -27.61 22.88
CA ALA A 357 34.22 -27.66 23.57
C ALA A 357 34.50 -29.05 24.14
N GLY A 358 33.49 -29.74 24.72
CA GLY A 358 33.57 -31.10 25.18
C GLY A 358 33.86 -32.16 24.11
N TRP A 359 33.48 -31.88 22.86
CA TRP A 359 33.80 -32.72 21.70
C TRP A 359 35.22 -32.47 21.12
N GLY A 360 36.01 -31.60 21.78
CA GLY A 360 37.37 -31.26 21.34
C GLY A 360 37.45 -30.32 20.15
N SER A 361 36.34 -29.54 19.87
CA SER A 361 36.34 -28.56 18.80
C SER A 361 37.38 -27.47 19.04
N PRO A 362 38.13 -27.01 18.01
CA PRO A 362 39.03 -25.88 18.13
C PRO A 362 38.29 -24.62 18.62
N TRP A 363 38.94 -23.81 19.44
CA TRP A 363 38.32 -22.58 20.02
C TRP A 363 37.75 -21.62 18.96
N TRP A 364 38.47 -21.52 17.82
CA TRP A 364 38.03 -20.61 16.72
C TRP A 364 36.77 -21.12 16.04
N LEU A 365 36.57 -22.43 15.90
CA LEU A 365 35.38 -23.02 15.29
C LEU A 365 34.17 -22.85 16.22
N THR A 366 34.37 -23.12 17.51
CA THR A 366 33.34 -22.94 18.54
C THR A 366 32.92 -21.44 18.61
N GLY A 367 33.91 -20.53 18.68
CA GLY A 367 33.66 -19.11 18.68
C GLY A 367 32.95 -18.62 17.41
N PHE A 368 33.44 -19.03 16.23
CA PHE A 368 32.83 -18.66 14.95
C PHE A 368 31.36 -19.10 14.84
N LEU A 369 31.10 -20.41 15.16
CA LEU A 369 29.75 -20.97 15.02
C LEU A 369 28.80 -20.50 16.13
N ILE A 370 29.25 -20.48 17.38
CA ILE A 370 28.37 -20.23 18.53
C ILE A 370 28.35 -18.75 18.91
N ASP A 371 29.50 -18.12 19.05
CA ASP A 371 29.55 -16.69 19.46
C ASP A 371 29.32 -15.76 18.26
N GLY A 372 29.67 -16.16 17.04
CA GLY A 372 29.41 -15.40 15.83
C GLY A 372 28.02 -15.69 15.26
N VAL A 373 27.86 -16.83 14.57
CA VAL A 373 26.64 -17.13 13.76
C VAL A 373 25.43 -17.35 14.64
N TYR A 374 25.49 -18.25 15.62
CA TYR A 374 24.35 -18.60 16.46
C TYR A 374 23.88 -17.40 17.30
N LEU A 375 24.81 -16.76 18.06
CA LEU A 375 24.45 -15.68 18.99
C LEU A 375 23.79 -14.51 18.25
N SER A 376 24.35 -14.07 17.12
CA SER A 376 23.78 -13.00 16.31
C SER A 376 22.38 -13.37 15.78
N THR A 377 22.20 -14.63 15.37
CA THR A 377 20.93 -15.12 14.83
C THR A 377 19.84 -15.17 15.90
N VAL A 378 20.14 -15.76 17.07
CA VAL A 378 19.14 -15.87 18.16
C VAL A 378 18.85 -14.54 18.83
N TRP A 379 19.83 -13.60 18.81
CA TRP A 379 19.60 -12.24 19.26
C TRP A 379 18.50 -11.59 18.42
N VAL A 380 18.63 -11.63 17.09
CA VAL A 380 17.62 -11.09 16.17
C VAL A 380 16.26 -11.76 16.38
N VAL A 381 16.21 -13.08 16.59
CA VAL A 381 14.96 -13.79 16.91
C VAL A 381 14.32 -13.25 18.20
N SER A 382 15.12 -13.14 19.26
CA SER A 382 14.62 -12.76 20.59
C SER A 382 14.05 -11.34 20.63
N VAL A 383 14.68 -10.42 19.88
CA VAL A 383 14.31 -9.00 19.87
C VAL A 383 13.26 -8.66 18.81
N MET A 384 13.26 -9.35 17.64
CA MET A 384 12.34 -9.01 16.55
C MET A 384 11.02 -9.78 16.58
N LEU A 385 11.05 -11.08 16.91
CA LEU A 385 9.86 -11.94 16.80
C LEU A 385 8.69 -11.47 17.66
N PRO A 386 8.85 -11.19 18.98
CA PRO A 386 7.71 -10.82 19.82
C PRO A 386 7.06 -9.48 19.45
N PRO A 387 7.81 -8.38 19.22
CA PRO A 387 7.17 -7.14 18.77
C PRO A 387 6.45 -7.27 17.43
N MET A 388 7.01 -8.01 16.47
CA MET A 388 6.38 -8.21 15.18
C MET A 388 5.12 -9.07 15.27
N ALA A 389 5.12 -10.09 16.14
CA ALA A 389 3.97 -10.96 16.38
C ALA A 389 2.79 -10.21 17.08
N ILE A 390 3.05 -9.09 17.72
CA ILE A 390 2.03 -8.20 18.30
C ILE A 390 1.62 -7.13 17.29
N PHE A 391 2.58 -6.44 16.70
CA PHE A 391 2.35 -5.28 15.82
C PHE A 391 1.54 -5.65 14.56
N PHE A 392 1.96 -6.68 13.82
CA PHE A 392 1.30 -7.00 12.55
C PHE A 392 -0.17 -7.41 12.71
N PRO A 393 -0.56 -8.27 13.66
CA PRO A 393 -1.97 -8.56 13.89
C PRO A 393 -2.79 -7.33 14.29
N LEU A 394 -2.28 -6.49 15.19
CA LEU A 394 -2.97 -5.27 15.61
C LEU A 394 -3.19 -4.32 14.44
N PHE A 395 -2.15 -4.11 13.63
CA PHE A 395 -2.24 -3.23 12.48
C PHE A 395 -3.19 -3.77 11.40
N THR A 396 -3.14 -5.08 11.14
CA THR A 396 -4.08 -5.73 10.20
C THR A 396 -5.52 -5.69 10.69
N LEU A 397 -5.74 -5.82 12.00
CA LEU A 397 -7.09 -5.64 12.59
C LEU A 397 -7.63 -4.22 12.36
N LEU A 398 -6.79 -3.18 12.51
CA LEU A 398 -7.17 -1.80 12.21
C LEU A 398 -7.45 -1.60 10.71
N GLU A 399 -6.70 -2.29 9.85
CA GLU A 399 -6.91 -2.32 8.40
C GLU A 399 -8.25 -2.97 8.05
N ASP A 400 -8.51 -4.18 8.54
CA ASP A 400 -9.74 -4.95 8.31
C ASP A 400 -10.98 -4.21 8.84
N PHE A 401 -10.87 -3.56 9.99
CA PHE A 401 -11.92 -2.72 10.56
C PHE A 401 -12.22 -1.50 9.68
N GLY A 402 -11.32 -1.11 8.77
CA GLY A 402 -11.47 0.04 7.89
C GLY A 402 -11.02 1.37 8.49
N TYR A 403 -10.26 1.34 9.60
CA TYR A 403 -9.75 2.56 10.23
C TYR A 403 -8.64 3.24 9.43
N LEU A 404 -7.74 2.44 8.83
CA LEU A 404 -6.59 2.99 8.10
C LEU A 404 -6.96 3.89 6.91
N PRO A 405 -8.02 3.63 6.11
CA PRO A 405 -8.49 4.57 5.09
C PRO A 405 -8.87 5.95 5.66
N ARG A 406 -9.38 6.03 6.92
CA ARG A 406 -9.71 7.30 7.59
C ARG A 406 -8.44 8.07 7.95
N VAL A 407 -7.39 7.37 8.36
CA VAL A 407 -6.05 7.97 8.57
C VAL A 407 -5.51 8.55 7.27
N ALA A 408 -5.58 7.80 6.17
CA ALA A 408 -5.15 8.27 4.87
C ALA A 408 -5.95 9.51 4.42
N PHE A 409 -7.27 9.51 4.64
CA PHE A 409 -8.13 10.66 4.32
C PHE A 409 -7.72 11.93 5.08
N ASN A 410 -7.45 11.82 6.38
CA ASN A 410 -7.06 12.97 7.20
C ASN A 410 -5.69 13.55 6.80
N LEU A 411 -4.79 12.71 6.28
CA LEU A 411 -3.44 13.11 5.89
C LEU A 411 -3.31 13.44 4.40
N ASP A 412 -4.32 13.16 3.57
CA ASP A 412 -4.26 13.28 2.12
C ASP A 412 -3.83 14.68 1.66
N GLU A 413 -4.44 15.73 2.21
CA GLU A 413 -4.11 17.11 1.85
C GLU A 413 -2.63 17.45 2.15
N LEU A 414 -2.09 16.91 3.25
CA LEU A 414 -0.70 17.14 3.65
C LEU A 414 0.28 16.43 2.69
N PHE A 415 -0.02 15.18 2.33
CA PHE A 415 0.77 14.42 1.37
C PHE A 415 0.68 15.00 -0.04
N ARG A 416 -0.51 15.41 -0.48
CA ARG A 416 -0.72 16.02 -1.79
C ARG A 416 0.08 17.30 -1.98
N ARG A 417 0.19 18.15 -0.96
CA ARG A 417 1.05 19.34 -0.99
C ARG A 417 2.53 19.02 -1.13
N SER A 418 2.97 17.84 -0.70
CA SER A 418 4.35 17.36 -0.89
C SER A 418 4.56 16.61 -2.21
N GLY A 419 3.58 16.58 -3.12
CA GLY A 419 3.65 15.89 -4.40
C GLY A 419 3.53 14.37 -4.30
N ALA A 420 2.95 13.88 -3.19
CA ALA A 420 2.74 12.47 -2.89
C ALA A 420 1.23 12.17 -2.72
N HIS A 421 0.88 10.90 -2.63
CA HIS A 421 -0.50 10.44 -2.48
C HIS A 421 -0.88 10.19 -1.02
N GLY A 422 -2.13 10.47 -0.62
CA GLY A 422 -2.61 10.21 0.75
C GLY A 422 -2.50 8.77 1.23
N LYS A 423 -2.55 7.77 0.33
CA LYS A 423 -2.25 6.37 0.65
C LYS A 423 -0.83 6.16 1.20
N GLN A 424 0.12 7.09 0.96
CA GLN A 424 1.45 7.05 1.55
C GLN A 424 1.41 7.14 3.09
N ALA A 425 0.39 7.74 3.67
CA ALA A 425 0.19 7.75 5.11
C ALA A 425 0.09 6.33 5.70
N LEU A 426 -0.54 5.40 4.96
CA LEU A 426 -0.66 4.00 5.38
C LEU A 426 0.68 3.29 5.33
N THR A 427 1.44 3.51 4.25
CA THR A 427 2.76 2.89 4.08
C THR A 427 3.75 3.41 5.12
N MET A 428 3.69 4.72 5.43
CA MET A 428 4.46 5.33 6.51
C MET A 428 4.10 4.74 7.87
N SER A 429 2.81 4.60 8.17
CA SER A 429 2.35 4.02 9.43
C SER A 429 2.86 2.58 9.61
N MET A 430 2.86 1.78 8.55
CA MET A 430 3.48 0.44 8.56
C MET A 430 5.00 0.52 8.68
N GLY A 431 5.64 1.54 8.10
CA GLY A 431 7.08 1.79 8.18
C GLY A 431 7.56 2.02 9.61
N PHE A 432 6.77 2.66 10.46
CA PHE A 432 7.07 2.81 11.90
C PHE A 432 7.13 1.46 12.64
N GLY A 433 6.41 0.44 12.18
CA GLY A 433 6.56 -0.93 12.67
C GLY A 433 7.75 -1.62 12.02
N CYS A 434 7.77 -1.68 10.68
CA CYS A 434 8.83 -2.33 9.90
C CYS A 434 8.92 -1.69 8.52
N ASN A 435 10.09 -1.13 8.17
CA ASN A 435 10.31 -0.48 6.88
C ASN A 435 10.11 -1.45 5.70
N ALA A 436 10.50 -2.72 5.82
CA ALA A 436 10.26 -3.72 4.78
C ALA A 436 8.76 -3.96 4.55
N ALA A 437 7.95 -4.01 5.61
CA ALA A 437 6.50 -4.12 5.49
C ALA A 437 5.89 -2.83 4.90
N GLY A 438 6.40 -1.66 5.30
CA GLY A 438 6.01 -0.38 4.72
C GLY A 438 6.25 -0.33 3.21
N VAL A 439 7.40 -0.84 2.73
CA VAL A 439 7.70 -0.95 1.29
C VAL A 439 6.73 -1.90 0.57
N VAL A 440 6.44 -3.08 1.12
CA VAL A 440 5.44 -3.99 0.52
C VAL A 440 4.06 -3.36 0.44
N SER A 441 3.67 -2.58 1.46
CA SER A 441 2.36 -1.93 1.50
C SER A 441 2.19 -0.83 0.45
N THR A 442 3.28 -0.35 -0.17
CA THR A 442 3.19 0.65 -1.26
C THR A 442 2.45 0.13 -2.49
N ARG A 443 2.23 -1.18 -2.61
CA ARG A 443 1.41 -1.79 -3.67
C ARG A 443 -0.03 -1.28 -3.71
N ILE A 444 -0.52 -0.66 -2.63
CA ILE A 444 -1.84 -0.02 -2.59
C ILE A 444 -1.89 1.31 -3.38
N ILE A 445 -0.71 1.85 -3.76
CA ILE A 445 -0.58 3.08 -4.52
C ILE A 445 -0.58 2.71 -6.00
N ASP A 446 -1.56 3.21 -6.74
CA ASP A 446 -1.81 2.82 -8.13
C ASP A 446 -0.77 3.44 -9.10
N SER A 447 -0.34 4.68 -8.84
CA SER A 447 0.67 5.38 -9.64
C SER A 447 2.08 4.86 -9.35
N ASP A 448 2.78 4.35 -10.38
CA ASP A 448 4.17 3.87 -10.26
C ASP A 448 5.12 4.95 -9.76
N ARG A 449 4.92 6.20 -10.20
CA ARG A 449 5.69 7.37 -9.76
C ARG A 449 5.53 7.61 -8.25
N GLU A 450 4.29 7.68 -7.78
CA GLU A 450 3.98 7.93 -6.37
C GLU A 450 4.38 6.75 -5.50
N ARG A 451 4.26 5.52 -6.02
CA ARG A 451 4.74 4.31 -5.37
C ARG A 451 6.26 4.35 -5.18
N LEU A 452 7.03 4.77 -6.17
CA LEU A 452 8.49 4.94 -6.05
C LEU A 452 8.85 6.01 -5.01
N ILE A 453 8.17 7.17 -4.99
CA ILE A 453 8.36 8.20 -3.96
C ILE A 453 8.11 7.59 -2.57
N ALA A 454 7.01 6.86 -2.39
CA ALA A 454 6.66 6.22 -1.12
C ALA A 454 7.72 5.18 -0.70
N ILE A 455 8.23 4.35 -1.62
CA ILE A 455 9.29 3.36 -1.35
C ILE A 455 10.58 4.06 -0.87
N ILE A 456 11.04 5.10 -1.58
CA ILE A 456 12.28 5.79 -1.26
C ILE A 456 12.18 6.50 0.10
N THR A 457 11.07 7.16 0.37
CA THR A 457 10.89 7.99 1.57
C THR A 457 10.43 7.21 2.80
N ASN A 458 9.96 5.96 2.64
CA ASN A 458 9.53 5.12 3.76
C ASN A 458 10.64 4.87 4.81
N ASN A 459 11.91 4.94 4.40
CA ASN A 459 13.05 4.73 5.29
C ASN A 459 13.20 5.81 6.37
N PHE A 460 12.58 6.97 6.23
CA PHE A 460 12.58 8.04 7.23
C PHE A 460 11.61 7.77 8.40
N SER A 461 10.76 6.74 8.29
CA SER A 461 9.97 6.25 9.41
C SER A 461 10.84 5.45 10.38
N LEU A 462 10.78 5.77 11.67
CA LEU A 462 11.48 5.02 12.71
C LEU A 462 10.86 3.61 12.85
N CYS A 463 11.54 2.59 12.35
CA CYS A 463 11.07 1.21 12.53
C CYS A 463 11.32 0.70 13.97
N ASN A 464 10.66 -0.41 14.30
CA ASN A 464 10.75 -1.01 15.64
C ASN A 464 12.19 -1.27 16.11
N GLY A 465 13.09 -1.66 15.21
CA GLY A 465 14.50 -1.88 15.53
C GLY A 465 15.31 -0.62 15.84
N ARG A 466 14.82 0.56 15.48
CA ARG A 466 15.46 1.85 15.80
C ARG A 466 14.93 2.48 17.09
N TRP A 467 13.72 2.13 17.54
CA TRP A 467 13.13 2.70 18.75
C TRP A 467 13.94 2.45 20.02
N PRO A 468 14.42 1.22 20.32
CA PRO A 468 15.22 0.98 21.52
C PRO A 468 16.47 1.85 21.59
N THR A 469 17.17 1.99 20.47
CA THR A 469 18.36 2.87 20.37
C THR A 469 18.01 4.33 20.66
N GLN A 470 16.92 4.85 20.12
CA GLN A 470 16.47 6.22 20.35
C GLN A 470 16.09 6.47 21.81
N ILE A 471 15.33 5.55 22.40
CA ILE A 471 14.88 5.65 23.80
C ILE A 471 16.09 5.59 24.74
N LEU A 472 17.00 4.62 24.52
CA LEU A 472 18.21 4.46 25.33
C LEU A 472 19.09 5.71 25.28
N LEU A 473 19.41 6.22 24.10
CA LEU A 473 20.24 7.42 23.95
C LEU A 473 19.59 8.68 24.55
N ALA A 474 18.28 8.83 24.35
CA ALA A 474 17.54 9.94 24.95
C ALA A 474 17.58 9.88 26.48
N SER A 475 17.42 8.70 27.07
CA SER A 475 17.45 8.52 28.52
C SER A 475 18.84 8.71 29.10
N LEU A 476 19.88 8.12 28.51
CA LEU A 476 21.25 8.12 29.01
C LEU A 476 21.97 9.49 28.84
N PHE A 477 21.72 10.20 27.73
CA PHE A 477 22.43 11.43 27.43
C PHE A 477 21.61 12.70 27.66
N ILE A 478 20.34 12.73 27.17
CA ILE A 478 19.49 13.92 27.29
C ILE A 478 18.83 13.96 28.67
N GLY A 479 18.30 12.82 29.14
CA GLY A 479 17.72 12.71 30.47
C GLY A 479 18.74 12.98 31.58
N ALA A 480 20.00 12.52 31.44
CA ALA A 480 21.06 12.77 32.39
C ALA A 480 21.58 14.23 32.38
N ALA A 481 21.38 14.99 31.30
CA ALA A 481 21.79 16.38 31.19
C ALA A 481 20.86 17.38 31.89
N VAL A 482 19.67 16.92 32.36
CA VAL A 482 18.67 17.76 33.05
C VAL A 482 18.40 17.24 34.45
N PRO A 483 17.87 18.10 35.37
CA PRO A 483 17.49 17.65 36.71
C PRO A 483 16.54 16.44 36.69
N THR A 484 16.72 15.54 37.65
CA THR A 484 16.00 14.25 37.72
C THR A 484 14.47 14.38 37.62
N ALA A 485 13.90 15.48 38.14
CA ALA A 485 12.47 15.78 38.05
C ALA A 485 11.94 15.92 36.60
N TYR A 486 12.80 16.35 35.68
CA TYR A 486 12.46 16.62 34.28
C TYR A 486 13.08 15.60 33.29
N ALA A 487 13.92 14.70 33.79
CA ALA A 487 14.67 13.73 32.96
C ALA A 487 13.76 12.92 32.02
N GLY A 488 12.67 12.39 32.56
CA GLY A 488 11.70 11.63 31.74
C GLY A 488 11.01 12.48 30.68
N LEU A 489 10.61 13.71 31.01
CA LEU A 489 9.99 14.63 30.04
C LEU A 489 10.98 15.05 28.95
N ALA A 490 12.23 15.32 29.31
CA ALA A 490 13.27 15.67 28.34
C ALA A 490 13.56 14.51 27.37
N SER A 491 13.65 13.28 27.87
CA SER A 491 13.86 12.08 27.05
C SER A 491 12.69 11.85 26.09
N ILE A 492 11.45 11.93 26.57
CA ILE A 492 10.25 11.82 25.72
C ILE A 492 10.23 12.93 24.66
N GLY A 493 10.52 14.18 25.07
CA GLY A 493 10.58 15.33 24.16
C GLY A 493 11.64 15.16 23.07
N ALA A 494 12.81 14.61 23.41
CA ALA A 494 13.86 14.32 22.44
C ALA A 494 13.45 13.26 21.41
N VAL A 495 12.88 12.14 21.87
CA VAL A 495 12.38 11.08 20.98
C VAL A 495 11.26 11.62 20.08
N LEU A 496 10.33 12.40 20.63
CA LEU A 496 9.26 13.02 19.83
C LEU A 496 9.82 13.97 18.77
N THR A 497 10.84 14.76 19.11
CA THR A 497 11.52 15.66 18.17
C THR A 497 12.14 14.88 17.02
N ILE A 498 12.80 13.75 17.29
CA ILE A 498 13.36 12.86 16.25
C ILE A 498 12.26 12.28 15.34
N VAL A 499 11.13 11.86 15.90
CA VAL A 499 9.98 11.37 15.10
C VAL A 499 9.45 12.46 14.19
N LEU A 500 9.21 13.66 14.73
CA LEU A 500 8.70 14.79 13.94
C LEU A 500 9.70 15.22 12.87
N LEU A 501 11.00 15.18 13.17
CA LEU A 501 12.07 15.44 12.20
C LEU A 501 12.03 14.40 11.06
N GLY A 502 11.88 13.11 11.38
CA GLY A 502 11.75 12.04 10.39
C GLY A 502 10.56 12.24 9.44
N ILE A 503 9.40 12.61 9.98
CA ILE A 503 8.22 12.96 9.19
C ILE A 503 8.49 14.19 8.33
N GLY A 504 9.13 15.23 8.87
CA GLY A 504 9.50 16.44 8.14
C GLY A 504 10.46 16.16 6.98
N VAL A 505 11.50 15.35 7.22
CA VAL A 505 12.46 14.92 6.17
C VAL A 505 11.77 14.07 5.11
N MET A 506 10.81 13.22 5.48
CA MET A 506 10.02 12.44 4.53
C MET A 506 9.23 13.35 3.60
N PHE A 507 8.51 14.35 4.12
CA PHE A 507 7.77 15.32 3.29
C PHE A 507 8.71 16.15 2.40
N ALA A 508 9.82 16.64 2.96
CA ALA A 508 10.80 17.39 2.20
C ALA A 508 11.41 16.55 1.06
N SER A 509 11.77 15.29 1.33
CA SER A 509 12.30 14.37 0.34
C SER A 509 11.26 14.02 -0.72
N SER A 510 9.99 13.80 -0.36
CA SER A 510 8.89 13.59 -1.30
C SER A 510 8.73 14.80 -2.22
N TRP A 511 8.75 16.01 -1.66
CA TRP A 511 8.65 17.26 -2.42
C TRP A 511 9.82 17.42 -3.40
N VAL A 512 11.05 17.20 -2.94
CA VAL A 512 12.26 17.29 -3.80
C VAL A 512 12.18 16.25 -4.92
N LEU A 513 11.86 14.99 -4.62
CA LEU A 513 11.76 13.92 -5.62
C LEU A 513 10.69 14.21 -6.66
N SER A 514 9.52 14.73 -6.25
CA SER A 514 8.40 15.03 -7.13
C SER A 514 8.69 16.19 -8.08
N HIS A 515 9.56 17.13 -7.70
CA HIS A 515 9.92 18.29 -8.52
C HIS A 515 11.21 18.11 -9.33
N THR A 516 12.03 17.10 -9.01
CA THR A 516 13.33 16.88 -9.67
C THR A 516 13.36 15.62 -10.53
N VAL A 517 13.46 14.45 -9.91
CA VAL A 517 13.72 13.16 -10.57
C VAL A 517 12.43 12.50 -11.05
N LEU A 518 11.37 12.56 -10.23
CA LEU A 518 10.08 11.92 -10.47
C LEU A 518 9.00 12.98 -10.77
N ARG A 519 9.23 13.78 -11.82
CA ARG A 519 8.28 14.81 -12.25
C ARG A 519 7.01 14.18 -12.82
N GLY A 520 5.87 14.83 -12.64
CA GLY A 520 4.57 14.44 -13.18
C GLY A 520 3.43 14.99 -12.31
N GLU A 521 2.22 14.92 -12.82
CA GLU A 521 1.02 15.33 -12.08
C GLU A 521 0.71 14.33 -10.97
N VAL A 522 0.12 14.85 -9.89
CA VAL A 522 -0.38 14.01 -8.78
C VAL A 522 -1.67 13.36 -9.25
N SER A 523 -1.81 12.06 -9.05
CA SER A 523 -3.04 11.36 -9.42
C SER A 523 -4.24 11.93 -8.66
N THR A 524 -5.30 12.29 -9.40
CA THR A 524 -6.57 12.77 -8.83
C THR A 524 -7.41 11.60 -8.32
N PHE A 525 -6.96 10.97 -7.25
CA PHE A 525 -7.70 9.86 -6.67
C PHE A 525 -8.62 10.36 -5.54
N HIS A 526 -9.91 10.12 -5.68
CA HIS A 526 -10.85 10.30 -4.58
C HIS A 526 -10.77 9.08 -3.65
N LEU A 527 -10.24 9.29 -2.45
CA LEU A 527 -10.14 8.23 -1.44
C LEU A 527 -11.55 7.79 -1.01
N GLU A 528 -11.97 6.60 -1.44
CA GLU A 528 -13.19 5.99 -0.93
C GLU A 528 -12.99 5.47 0.49
N LEU A 529 -13.85 5.92 1.41
CA LEU A 529 -13.91 5.34 2.73
C LEU A 529 -14.72 4.04 2.66
N PRO A 530 -14.08 2.85 2.78
CA PRO A 530 -14.80 1.59 2.79
C PRO A 530 -15.70 1.51 4.03
N PRO A 531 -16.83 0.79 3.99
CA PRO A 531 -17.66 0.58 5.16
C PRO A 531 -16.90 -0.14 6.26
N TYR A 532 -17.24 0.12 7.52
CA TYR A 532 -16.70 -0.64 8.65
C TYR A 532 -17.13 -2.11 8.55
N ARG A 533 -16.16 -3.00 8.67
CA ARG A 533 -16.40 -4.45 8.61
C ARG A 533 -15.97 -5.08 9.94
N PRO A 534 -16.77 -5.97 10.54
CA PRO A 534 -16.32 -6.71 11.70
C PRO A 534 -15.10 -7.56 11.33
N PRO A 535 -13.95 -7.39 12.00
CA PRO A 535 -12.73 -8.13 11.68
C PRO A 535 -12.93 -9.62 11.97
N GLN A 536 -12.37 -10.47 11.11
CA GLN A 536 -12.31 -11.92 11.33
C GLN A 536 -11.10 -12.24 12.21
N PHE A 537 -11.20 -11.97 13.51
CA PHE A 537 -10.09 -11.97 14.46
C PHE A 537 -9.12 -13.16 14.34
N TRP A 538 -9.62 -14.39 14.35
CA TRP A 538 -8.77 -15.59 14.30
C TRP A 538 -8.07 -15.77 12.94
N ARG A 539 -8.78 -15.47 11.85
CA ARG A 539 -8.20 -15.55 10.51
C ARG A 539 -7.11 -14.49 10.34
N THR A 540 -7.39 -13.25 10.73
CA THR A 540 -6.45 -12.13 10.64
C THR A 540 -5.22 -12.38 11.52
N LEU A 541 -5.40 -12.91 12.73
CA LEU A 541 -4.29 -13.29 13.61
C LEU A 541 -3.38 -14.35 12.95
N TYR A 542 -3.98 -15.44 12.46
CA TYR A 542 -3.26 -16.54 11.85
C TYR A 542 -2.48 -16.09 10.59
N THR A 543 -3.14 -15.41 9.66
CA THR A 543 -2.51 -14.92 8.41
C THR A 543 -1.43 -13.88 8.70
N SER A 544 -1.64 -12.96 9.66
CA SER A 544 -0.63 -11.95 10.01
C SER A 544 0.62 -12.54 10.62
N VAL A 545 0.49 -13.56 11.48
CA VAL A 545 1.65 -14.23 12.08
C VAL A 545 2.40 -15.05 11.04
N ILE A 546 1.72 -15.85 10.22
CA ILE A 546 2.39 -16.72 9.25
C ILE A 546 2.90 -15.95 8.04
N ASP A 547 2.03 -15.20 7.36
CA ASP A 547 2.36 -14.60 6.07
C ASP A 547 3.20 -13.33 6.19
N ARG A 548 3.11 -12.62 7.33
CA ARG A 548 3.88 -11.39 7.55
C ARG A 548 5.04 -11.60 8.52
N THR A 549 4.78 -12.08 9.75
CA THR A 549 5.83 -12.17 10.79
C THR A 549 6.89 -13.21 10.44
N LEU A 550 6.51 -14.47 10.14
CA LEU A 550 7.48 -15.54 9.89
C LEU A 550 8.28 -15.31 8.60
N ILE A 551 7.67 -14.77 7.54
CA ILE A 551 8.39 -14.47 6.28
C ILE A 551 9.43 -13.38 6.49
N VAL A 552 9.10 -12.32 7.22
CA VAL A 552 10.05 -11.22 7.51
C VAL A 552 11.15 -11.72 8.43
N LEU A 553 10.81 -12.48 9.46
CA LEU A 553 11.77 -13.08 10.37
C LEU A 553 12.76 -13.99 9.63
N TRP A 554 12.27 -14.89 8.76
CA TRP A 554 13.12 -15.76 7.97
C TRP A 554 14.16 -14.96 7.15
N ARG A 555 13.72 -13.89 6.50
CA ARG A 555 14.65 -13.01 5.77
C ARG A 555 15.69 -12.37 6.70
N ALA A 556 15.29 -11.92 7.88
CA ALA A 556 16.23 -11.37 8.85
C ALA A 556 17.27 -12.39 9.31
N LEU A 557 16.87 -13.65 9.53
CA LEU A 557 17.77 -14.74 9.91
C LEU A 557 18.82 -15.05 8.83
N VAL A 558 18.39 -15.10 7.56
CA VAL A 558 19.29 -15.35 6.42
C VAL A 558 20.41 -14.30 6.33
N PHE A 559 20.13 -13.04 6.71
CA PHE A 559 21.11 -11.97 6.70
C PHE A 559 21.91 -11.86 8.02
N SER A 560 21.32 -12.21 9.16
CA SER A 560 21.99 -12.06 10.47
C SER A 560 23.07 -13.13 10.71
N ALA A 561 22.89 -14.33 10.20
CA ALA A 561 23.86 -15.40 10.36
C ALA A 561 25.24 -15.08 9.72
N PRO A 562 25.34 -14.66 8.44
CA PRO A 562 26.62 -14.25 7.86
C PRO A 562 27.16 -12.95 8.49
N ALA A 563 26.29 -12.06 8.99
CA ALA A 563 26.76 -10.88 9.69
C ALA A 563 27.42 -11.21 11.02
N GLY A 564 26.84 -12.10 11.81
CA GLY A 564 27.47 -12.58 13.03
C GLY A 564 28.81 -13.25 12.79
N ALA A 565 28.92 -14.04 11.71
CA ALA A 565 30.20 -14.59 11.26
C ALA A 565 31.22 -13.49 10.95
N LEU A 566 30.82 -12.45 10.23
CA LEU A 566 31.69 -11.32 9.87
C LEU A 566 32.10 -10.52 11.11
N ILE A 567 31.19 -10.24 12.05
CA ILE A 567 31.47 -9.58 13.31
C ILE A 567 32.53 -10.36 14.08
N TRP A 568 32.33 -11.67 14.23
CA TRP A 568 33.30 -12.50 14.97
C TRP A 568 34.66 -12.51 14.27
N LEU A 569 34.74 -12.68 12.96
CA LEU A 569 35.97 -12.65 12.19
C LEU A 569 36.72 -11.32 12.34
N THR A 570 36.02 -10.19 12.20
CA THR A 570 36.65 -8.86 12.30
C THR A 570 37.23 -8.59 13.68
N CYS A 571 36.63 -9.13 14.74
CA CYS A 571 37.10 -8.97 16.11
C CYS A 571 38.23 -9.91 16.50
N ASN A 572 38.25 -11.16 15.98
CA ASN A 572 39.16 -12.20 16.43
C ASN A 572 40.37 -12.44 15.49
N VAL A 573 40.24 -12.07 14.18
CA VAL A 573 41.38 -12.16 13.27
C VAL A 573 42.31 -10.96 13.50
N GLN A 574 43.60 -11.30 13.80
CA GLN A 574 44.63 -10.29 14.08
C GLN A 574 45.53 -10.07 12.88
N ILE A 575 45.84 -8.81 12.59
CA ILE A 575 46.85 -8.41 11.59
C ILE A 575 47.85 -7.49 12.30
N GLY A 576 49.12 -7.90 12.31
CA GLY A 576 50.14 -7.07 12.98
C GLY A 576 50.00 -6.97 14.51
N GLY A 577 49.32 -7.93 15.17
CA GLY A 577 49.09 -7.94 16.61
C GLY A 577 47.84 -7.24 17.08
N GLU A 578 47.06 -6.64 16.18
CA GLU A 578 45.76 -5.99 16.47
C GLU A 578 44.62 -6.60 15.64
N SER A 579 43.40 -6.52 16.16
CA SER A 579 42.22 -7.02 15.44
C SER A 579 41.92 -6.19 14.19
N ILE A 580 41.30 -6.82 13.18
CA ILE A 580 40.83 -6.12 11.99
C ILE A 580 39.85 -4.98 12.40
N ALA A 581 39.02 -5.23 13.42
CA ALA A 581 38.09 -4.23 13.96
C ALA A 581 38.84 -2.96 14.44
N ALA A 582 39.98 -3.11 15.16
CA ALA A 582 40.76 -1.99 15.62
C ALA A 582 41.35 -1.14 14.48
N HIS A 583 41.80 -1.80 13.39
CA HIS A 583 42.29 -1.08 12.21
C HIS A 583 41.17 -0.32 11.49
N LEU A 584 39.99 -0.98 11.33
CA LEU A 584 38.82 -0.32 10.70
C LEU A 584 38.31 0.86 11.54
N ILE A 585 38.28 0.73 12.86
CA ILE A 585 37.88 1.82 13.76
C ILE A 585 38.78 3.02 13.60
N ARG A 586 40.12 2.83 13.61
CA ARG A 586 41.07 3.93 13.39
C ARG A 586 40.89 4.60 12.01
N LEU A 587 40.60 3.84 10.97
CA LEU A 587 40.28 4.39 9.65
C LEU A 587 38.99 5.23 9.66
N LEU A 588 37.98 4.76 10.41
CA LEU A 588 36.68 5.42 10.50
C LEU A 588 36.62 6.57 11.56
N ASP A 589 37.62 6.69 12.43
CA ASP A 589 37.65 7.75 13.46
C ASP A 589 37.67 9.15 12.85
N THR A 590 38.44 9.35 11.78
CA THR A 590 38.50 10.65 11.10
C THR A 590 37.14 11.10 10.54
N PRO A 591 36.45 10.35 9.68
CA PRO A 591 35.10 10.72 9.26
C PRO A 591 34.12 10.76 10.43
N GLY A 592 34.25 9.85 11.41
CA GLY A 592 33.42 9.84 12.62
C GLY A 592 33.53 11.15 13.40
N TYR A 593 34.75 11.64 13.60
CA TYR A 593 34.97 12.91 14.28
C TYR A 593 34.24 14.09 13.62
N PHE A 594 34.29 14.21 12.28
CA PHE A 594 33.56 15.27 11.58
C PHE A 594 32.03 15.18 11.75
N MET A 595 31.51 13.97 11.86
CA MET A 595 30.10 13.71 12.10
C MET A 595 29.67 13.84 13.58
N GLY A 596 30.58 14.14 14.49
CA GLY A 596 30.31 14.11 15.94
C GLY A 596 30.12 12.71 16.52
N LEU A 597 30.60 11.70 15.79
CA LEU A 597 30.58 10.26 16.13
C LEU A 597 32.04 9.81 16.33
N ASN A 598 32.24 8.51 16.49
CA ASN A 598 33.55 7.87 16.48
C ASN A 598 33.59 6.67 15.54
N GLY A 599 34.77 6.11 15.30
CA GLY A 599 34.94 4.96 14.41
C GLY A 599 34.22 3.70 14.89
N VAL A 600 34.05 3.54 16.20
CA VAL A 600 33.30 2.46 16.81
C VAL A 600 31.83 2.49 16.34
N ILE A 601 31.20 3.66 16.41
CA ILE A 601 29.80 3.85 15.99
C ILE A 601 29.65 3.56 14.50
N LEU A 602 30.53 4.12 13.67
CA LEU A 602 30.47 3.92 12.22
C LEU A 602 30.69 2.45 11.82
N LEU A 603 31.65 1.77 12.47
CA LEU A 603 31.87 0.34 12.24
C LEU A 603 30.66 -0.48 12.71
N ALA A 604 30.07 -0.14 13.87
CA ALA A 604 28.88 -0.83 14.36
C ALA A 604 27.71 -0.72 13.37
N TYR A 605 27.44 0.46 12.79
CA TYR A 605 26.42 0.61 11.76
C TYR A 605 26.73 -0.14 10.48
N LEU A 606 28.00 -0.26 10.10
CA LEU A 606 28.42 -1.06 8.95
C LEU A 606 28.18 -2.56 9.18
N LEU A 607 28.52 -3.06 10.36
CA LEU A 607 28.33 -4.46 10.74
C LEU A 607 26.86 -4.80 11.02
N ALA A 608 26.07 -3.83 11.48
CA ALA A 608 24.65 -3.97 11.81
C ALA A 608 23.71 -3.75 10.59
N ILE A 609 24.20 -3.63 9.36
CA ILE A 609 23.38 -3.56 8.13
C ILE A 609 22.28 -4.62 8.08
N PRO A 610 22.51 -5.89 8.51
CA PRO A 610 21.46 -6.90 8.51
C PRO A 610 20.26 -6.59 9.41
N ALA A 611 20.50 -6.04 10.59
CA ALA A 611 19.45 -5.76 11.58
C ALA A 611 19.85 -4.57 12.46
N ASN A 612 19.02 -3.53 12.49
CA ASN A 612 19.28 -2.31 13.26
C ASN A 612 19.31 -2.55 14.78
N GLU A 613 18.68 -3.61 15.24
CA GLU A 613 18.62 -4.03 16.65
C GLU A 613 19.99 -4.41 17.21
N VAL A 614 20.93 -4.79 16.34
CA VAL A 614 22.28 -5.25 16.73
C VAL A 614 23.23 -4.06 16.93
N VAL A 615 22.85 -2.83 16.59
CA VAL A 615 23.72 -1.64 16.66
C VAL A 615 24.27 -1.43 18.08
N ILE A 616 23.43 -1.31 19.10
CA ILE A 616 23.87 -1.05 20.48
C ILE A 616 24.73 -2.19 21.05
N PRO A 617 24.31 -3.48 20.96
CA PRO A 617 25.18 -4.59 21.38
C PRO A 617 26.55 -4.59 20.69
N THR A 618 26.59 -4.27 19.38
CA THR A 618 27.85 -4.18 18.63
C THR A 618 28.71 -2.99 19.10
N VAL A 619 28.11 -1.83 19.35
CA VAL A 619 28.81 -0.66 19.93
C VAL A 619 29.44 -1.02 21.27
N LEU A 620 28.67 -1.63 22.18
CA LEU A 620 29.17 -2.03 23.50
C LEU A 620 30.33 -3.03 23.39
N MET A 621 30.18 -4.04 22.55
CA MET A 621 31.22 -5.04 22.27
C MET A 621 32.50 -4.38 21.71
N LEU A 622 32.38 -3.54 20.68
CA LEU A 622 33.54 -2.88 20.07
C LEU A 622 34.21 -1.87 21.04
N THR A 623 33.42 -1.18 21.86
CA THR A 623 33.93 -0.24 22.87
C THR A 623 34.74 -1.01 23.93
N THR A 624 34.21 -2.14 24.45
CA THR A 624 34.94 -2.97 25.43
C THR A 624 36.19 -3.60 24.83
N LEU A 625 36.18 -3.97 23.53
CA LEU A 625 37.36 -4.47 22.82
C LEU A 625 38.50 -3.43 22.79
N ILE A 626 38.21 -2.15 22.53
CA ILE A 626 39.20 -1.10 22.43
C ILE A 626 39.73 -0.70 23.80
N ILE A 627 38.88 -0.59 24.82
CA ILE A 627 39.24 -0.19 26.16
C ILE A 627 40.08 -1.29 26.84
N GLY A 628 40.08 -2.53 26.33
CA GLY A 628 40.85 -3.64 26.91
C GLY A 628 40.34 -4.05 28.30
N SER A 629 39.06 -3.80 28.63
CA SER A 629 38.52 -4.14 29.95
C SER A 629 38.48 -5.65 30.11
N ALA A 630 39.15 -6.19 31.13
CA ALA A 630 39.20 -7.60 31.49
C ALA A 630 37.78 -8.11 31.78
N GLY A 631 37.26 -8.98 30.89
CA GLY A 631 35.95 -9.65 31.08
C GLY A 631 35.07 -9.73 29.83
N GLY A 632 35.45 -9.18 28.68
CA GLY A 632 34.74 -9.34 27.42
C GLY A 632 35.44 -10.32 26.48
N GLU A 633 34.78 -11.40 26.04
CA GLU A 633 35.28 -12.21 24.92
C GLU A 633 35.12 -11.41 23.61
N ALA A 634 36.18 -11.33 22.82
CA ALA A 634 36.17 -10.57 21.57
C ALA A 634 35.15 -11.16 20.58
N GLY A 635 34.27 -10.35 20.03
CA GLY A 635 33.27 -10.78 19.04
C GLY A 635 31.98 -11.35 19.62
N VAL A 636 31.78 -11.30 20.94
CA VAL A 636 30.55 -11.70 21.62
C VAL A 636 29.65 -10.48 21.84
N LEU A 637 28.44 -10.47 21.28
CA LEU A 637 27.46 -9.43 21.48
C LEU A 637 27.07 -9.33 22.96
N ARG A 638 26.97 -8.11 23.49
CA ARG A 638 26.74 -7.87 24.92
C ARG A 638 25.54 -6.96 25.14
N GLU A 639 24.77 -7.28 26.18
CA GLU A 639 23.72 -6.45 26.73
C GLU A 639 24.07 -6.11 28.18
N GLY A 640 23.92 -4.87 28.58
CA GLY A 640 24.13 -4.41 29.95
C GLY A 640 22.91 -3.66 30.44
N GLY A 641 22.73 -3.54 31.76
CA GLY A 641 21.76 -2.63 32.33
C GLY A 641 22.10 -1.18 31.99
N ASP A 642 21.12 -0.25 32.12
CA ASP A 642 21.29 1.16 31.74
C ASP A 642 22.53 1.82 32.36
N ALA A 643 22.80 1.56 33.64
CA ALA A 643 23.98 2.13 34.34
C ALA A 643 25.30 1.56 33.81
N GLU A 644 25.37 0.25 33.55
CA GLU A 644 26.55 -0.40 32.98
C GLU A 644 26.81 0.11 31.55
N THR A 645 25.74 0.16 30.75
CA THR A 645 25.78 0.69 29.37
C THR A 645 26.32 2.12 29.36
N PHE A 646 25.79 2.99 30.20
CA PHE A 646 26.28 4.37 30.32
C PHE A 646 27.75 4.46 30.70
N ALA A 647 28.20 3.67 31.69
CA ALA A 647 29.59 3.64 32.10
C ALA A 647 30.55 3.19 30.99
N ILE A 648 30.16 2.15 30.20
CA ILE A 648 30.93 1.67 29.05
C ILE A 648 30.98 2.75 27.95
N LEU A 649 29.89 3.39 27.63
CA LEU A 649 29.84 4.44 26.60
C LEU A 649 30.65 5.66 27.01
N GLN A 650 30.52 6.09 28.28
CA GLN A 650 31.29 7.20 28.82
C GLN A 650 32.80 6.93 28.81
N SER A 651 33.24 5.71 29.20
CA SER A 651 34.63 5.29 29.11
C SER A 651 35.15 5.23 27.67
N GLY A 652 34.26 5.02 26.69
CA GLY A 652 34.54 5.12 25.26
C GLY A 652 34.58 6.56 24.72
N GLY A 653 34.54 7.59 25.56
CA GLY A 653 34.62 8.99 25.16
C GLY A 653 33.31 9.59 24.62
N TRP A 654 32.18 8.99 24.92
CA TRP A 654 30.89 9.53 24.48
C TRP A 654 30.48 10.77 25.25
N THR A 655 29.98 11.75 24.52
CA THR A 655 29.49 13.03 25.06
C THR A 655 28.01 13.21 24.70
N LEU A 656 27.37 14.26 25.25
CA LEU A 656 26.01 14.65 24.87
C LEU A 656 25.92 14.91 23.35
N MET A 657 26.93 15.56 22.76
CA MET A 657 27.02 15.77 21.30
C MET A 657 26.99 14.43 20.54
N THR A 658 27.78 13.45 21.00
CA THR A 658 27.82 12.11 20.38
C THR A 658 26.46 11.42 20.46
N GLY A 659 25.77 11.53 21.62
CA GLY A 659 24.40 11.01 21.79
C GLY A 659 23.41 11.62 20.82
N VAL A 660 23.39 12.95 20.70
CA VAL A 660 22.51 13.67 19.77
C VAL A 660 22.82 13.33 18.31
N CYS A 661 24.12 13.37 17.93
CA CYS A 661 24.52 13.00 16.55
C CYS A 661 24.16 11.55 16.20
N MET A 662 24.30 10.62 17.15
CA MET A 662 23.92 9.24 16.93
C MET A 662 22.39 9.05 16.81
N MET A 663 21.58 9.80 17.57
CA MET A 663 20.13 9.81 17.40
C MET A 663 19.73 10.28 16.00
N LEU A 664 20.34 11.36 15.49
CA LEU A 664 20.12 11.87 14.14
C LEU A 664 20.57 10.87 13.07
N PHE A 665 21.75 10.29 13.23
CA PHE A 665 22.26 9.29 12.30
C PHE A 665 21.42 8.01 12.30
N CYS A 666 20.97 7.56 13.47
CA CYS A 666 20.04 6.43 13.60
C CYS A 666 18.70 6.66 12.87
N LEU A 667 18.20 7.90 12.82
CA LEU A 667 17.03 8.26 12.03
C LEU A 667 17.32 8.17 10.52
N LEU A 668 18.44 8.73 10.07
CA LEU A 668 18.73 9.07 8.67
C LEU A 668 19.72 8.10 7.99
N HIS A 669 20.20 7.03 8.65
CA HIS A 669 21.11 6.08 8.02
C HIS A 669 20.41 5.15 7.01
N HIS A 670 21.20 4.35 6.30
CA HIS A 670 20.69 3.36 5.34
C HIS A 670 19.66 2.40 5.96
N PRO A 671 18.71 1.86 5.15
CA PRO A 671 17.80 0.82 5.60
C PRO A 671 18.52 -0.51 5.87
N CYS A 672 17.92 -1.39 6.67
CA CYS A 672 18.45 -2.74 6.90
C CYS A 672 18.41 -3.60 5.61
N SER A 673 19.23 -4.65 5.55
CA SER A 673 19.36 -5.53 4.38
C SER A 673 18.01 -6.12 3.92
N THR A 674 17.15 -6.49 4.86
CA THR A 674 15.79 -7.00 4.55
C THR A 674 14.96 -5.94 3.81
N THR A 675 15.07 -4.68 4.21
CA THR A 675 14.38 -3.57 3.53
C THR A 675 15.00 -3.31 2.15
N ILE A 676 16.34 -3.29 2.04
CA ILE A 676 17.06 -3.12 0.76
C ILE A 676 16.64 -4.22 -0.24
N TYR A 677 16.63 -5.48 0.20
CA TYR A 677 16.18 -6.59 -0.63
C TYR A 677 14.72 -6.45 -1.05
N THR A 678 13.85 -5.98 -0.14
CA THR A 678 12.44 -5.77 -0.43
C THR A 678 12.25 -4.64 -1.45
N ILE A 679 12.98 -3.52 -1.32
CA ILE A 679 12.98 -2.43 -2.29
C ILE A 679 13.38 -2.94 -3.68
N TYR A 680 14.47 -3.73 -3.77
CA TYR A 680 14.90 -4.32 -5.03
C TYR A 680 13.82 -5.22 -5.64
N LYS A 681 13.15 -6.04 -4.82
CA LYS A 681 12.08 -6.93 -5.25
C LYS A 681 10.83 -6.17 -5.73
N GLU A 682 10.50 -5.03 -5.14
CA GLU A 682 9.33 -4.23 -5.51
C GLU A 682 9.60 -3.31 -6.72
N THR A 683 10.84 -2.83 -6.87
CA THR A 683 11.21 -1.90 -7.95
C THR A 683 11.81 -2.59 -9.17
N HIS A 684 12.32 -3.82 -9.03
CA HIS A 684 13.12 -4.55 -10.02
C HIS A 684 14.26 -3.71 -10.63
N SER A 685 14.77 -2.72 -9.89
CA SER A 685 15.75 -1.75 -10.36
C SER A 685 16.86 -1.49 -9.34
N ILE A 686 18.10 -1.77 -9.74
CA ILE A 686 19.29 -1.47 -8.93
C ILE A 686 19.43 0.05 -8.71
N ARG A 687 19.07 0.88 -9.71
CA ARG A 687 19.19 2.36 -9.62
C ARG A 687 18.29 2.91 -8.50
N TRP A 688 17.03 2.52 -8.46
CA TRP A 688 16.10 2.97 -7.42
C TRP A 688 16.44 2.41 -6.05
N THR A 689 16.90 1.17 -5.99
CA THR A 689 17.40 0.57 -4.75
C THR A 689 18.60 1.34 -4.20
N LEU A 690 19.57 1.65 -5.06
CA LEU A 690 20.75 2.41 -4.66
C LEU A 690 20.39 3.83 -4.19
N LEU A 691 19.47 4.51 -4.89
CA LEU A 691 18.99 5.82 -4.47
C LEU A 691 18.32 5.76 -3.08
N SER A 692 17.51 4.71 -2.82
CA SER A 692 16.84 4.51 -1.53
C SER A 692 17.81 4.24 -0.37
N VAL A 693 19.03 3.79 -0.65
CA VAL A 693 20.10 3.60 0.33
C VAL A 693 20.96 4.86 0.51
N LEU A 694 21.37 5.46 -0.61
CA LEU A 694 22.31 6.58 -0.58
C LEU A 694 21.67 7.91 -0.16
N LEU A 695 20.39 8.12 -0.47
CA LEU A 695 19.70 9.36 -0.11
C LEU A 695 19.59 9.53 1.42
N PRO A 696 19.08 8.56 2.20
CA PRO A 696 19.05 8.67 3.65
C PRO A 696 20.47 8.77 4.24
N LEU A 697 21.41 7.93 3.78
CA LEU A 697 22.79 7.94 4.26
C LEU A 697 23.46 9.29 4.04
N GLY A 698 23.31 9.87 2.84
CA GLY A 698 23.85 11.20 2.52
C GLY A 698 23.24 12.30 3.39
N LEU A 699 21.91 12.28 3.59
CA LEU A 699 21.23 13.21 4.50
C LEU A 699 21.71 13.04 5.94
N GLY A 700 21.92 11.81 6.40
CA GLY A 700 22.44 11.50 7.73
C GLY A 700 23.84 12.06 7.94
N ILE A 701 24.75 11.85 7.00
CA ILE A 701 26.11 12.41 7.05
C ILE A 701 26.07 13.94 7.08
N ILE A 702 25.35 14.56 6.15
CA ILE A 702 25.26 16.02 6.05
C ILE A 702 24.69 16.62 7.35
N THR A 703 23.59 16.07 7.85
CA THR A 703 22.92 16.58 9.05
C THR A 703 23.82 16.46 10.28
N THR A 704 24.49 15.31 10.46
CA THR A 704 25.39 15.11 11.61
C THR A 704 26.65 15.99 11.54
N VAL A 705 27.23 16.18 10.35
CA VAL A 705 28.37 17.10 10.16
C VAL A 705 27.96 18.53 10.49
N ILE A 706 26.79 18.98 10.04
CA ILE A 706 26.30 20.35 10.36
C ILE A 706 26.08 20.49 11.86
N VAL A 707 25.40 19.54 12.49
CA VAL A 707 25.10 19.62 13.93
C VAL A 707 26.39 19.57 14.77
N ALA A 708 27.31 18.66 14.44
CA ALA A 708 28.61 18.56 15.12
C ALA A 708 29.46 19.82 14.92
N GLY A 709 29.46 20.40 13.73
CA GLY A 709 30.15 21.65 13.42
C GLY A 709 29.59 22.84 14.20
N LEU A 710 28.25 22.99 14.21
CA LEU A 710 27.58 24.03 15.00
C LEU A 710 27.84 23.87 16.50
N TRP A 711 27.77 22.62 17.00
CA TRP A 711 28.04 22.35 18.42
C TRP A 711 29.44 22.78 18.82
N ARG A 712 30.47 22.40 18.03
CA ARG A 712 31.87 22.78 18.30
C ARG A 712 32.13 24.27 18.13
N PHE A 713 31.35 24.95 17.31
CA PHE A 713 31.48 26.42 17.17
C PHE A 713 30.87 27.17 18.36
N LEU A 714 29.84 26.60 19.01
CA LEU A 714 29.12 27.21 20.12
C LEU A 714 29.66 26.80 21.50
N SER A 715 30.37 25.68 21.61
CA SER A 715 31.03 25.20 22.84
C SER A 715 32.49 25.68 22.92
#